data_afd22cf49dd21f522adef89e8480afc9
#
_entry.id   afd22cf49dd21f522adef89e8480afc9
#
_cell.length_a   1.000
_cell.length_b   1.000
_cell.length_c   1.000
_cell.angle_alpha   90.00
_cell.angle_beta   90.00
_cell.angle_gamma   90.00
#
_symmetry.space_group_name_H-M   'P 1'
#
loop_
_entity.id
_entity.type
_entity.pdbx_description
1 polymer ?
#
loop_
_entity_poly.entity_id
_entity_poly.type
_entity_poly.pdbx_seq_one_letter_code
_entity_poly.pdbx_strand_id
1 'polypeptide(L)'
;MPKNRLFLISLSTLMVALGMIVFAPFVVSNGLRLWLHWQAHRQQLKIELGKISAPFLRPVSIERIRVTSKPGAATQIELNAEQTILHPRLAKILTGRGDGVRNLSIKTARAEIRRDYSESVRPALFNWTALQSLLPVNFDIGHLDLRVENGPTVVLLHNASISGNPIEAGRFSAAEFTTTSPLLRQTFSQLRGATKWQEDRLTVGGMNLARGLDLQSIMVDLSRLDKERADLQFDLDVLGGKIRASISNEWPGQHSIWNVAGTASGISLAQTSEALGFTDPLGGSLRACNFTFQGDPRDPFRGTASVWTELNGLSWHKRAADLIMLGAIFYNRQIQLQQLYIKQRQNELSMSGEGAIPSKSTDWLKPDFRGQILGKITDLGQFAELFGAGPRDFAGTIAIEGTLNARERKLGGFLTASGNSLSLFKRQIDRLSAKINLKADALELEQFELARKKDFIRAQGKIDISHDNNYSGSIEAKIGDASEYFLLGRAGSNGAAIPVQLNTKISSGSWDMQAAFSLPGSSPVDLAAKFPLKIGQDWKTFLASPLEATIHFPAVVLAGAPQFLHPAIFNEGILSGTISLSQNLEHPSISGEVQLLNGVLQNAPLDLTRASGRVAFSGDHATLEFLNAAIKDVDLSLKGEVDFRNSKDVVVRISSATPIFDTSANVQDCVRRIEIVPVEVTLAPTIEQLEFQGDLFGSNWKVGLKEKGTASVASIGNQSAREFHFCTGAAPQLEVFNIGVHPRPQTSPSRARKHERRR
;
A
#
# COMPACT_ATOMS: atom_id res chain seq x y z
N MET A 1 -69.09 -41.35 66.69
CA MET A 1 -67.83 -41.80 66.08
C MET A 1 -67.28 -40.96 64.90
N PRO A 2 -67.68 -39.78 64.60
CA PRO A 2 -67.05 -39.02 63.48
C PRO A 2 -65.92 -38.07 63.89
N LYS A 3 -65.79 -37.65 65.20
CA LYS A 3 -64.78 -36.62 65.54
C LYS A 3 -63.32 -37.10 65.46
N ASN A 4 -63.06 -38.40 65.74
CA ASN A 4 -61.68 -38.93 65.71
C ASN A 4 -61.13 -39.12 64.23
N ARG A 5 -62.00 -39.31 63.24
CA ARG A 5 -61.55 -39.41 61.82
C ARG A 5 -61.13 -38.04 61.25
N LEU A 6 -61.90 -37.03 61.64
CA LEU A 6 -61.54 -35.64 61.25
C LEU A 6 -60.23 -35.17 61.88
N PHE A 7 -59.98 -35.54 63.14
CA PHE A 7 -58.72 -35.20 63.81
C PHE A 7 -57.54 -35.97 63.23
N LEU A 8 -57.69 -37.24 62.84
CA LEU A 8 -56.66 -38.03 62.18
C LEU A 8 -56.35 -37.52 60.75
N ILE A 9 -57.38 -37.13 59.98
CA ILE A 9 -57.21 -36.52 58.66
C ILE A 9 -56.52 -35.15 58.81
N SER A 10 -56.93 -34.32 59.74
CA SER A 10 -56.28 -33.03 60.00
C SER A 10 -54.84 -33.17 60.46
N LEU A 11 -54.56 -34.15 61.34
CA LEU A 11 -53.17 -34.41 61.78
C LEU A 11 -52.30 -35.01 60.68
N SER A 12 -52.86 -35.91 59.83
CA SER A 12 -52.13 -36.43 58.66
C SER A 12 -51.87 -35.37 57.60
N THR A 13 -52.87 -34.49 57.38
CA THR A 13 -52.69 -33.34 56.44
C THR A 13 -51.63 -32.35 56.97
N LEU A 14 -51.64 -32.11 58.32
CA LEU A 14 -50.65 -31.28 58.95
C LEU A 14 -49.26 -31.91 58.91
N MET A 15 -49.13 -33.21 59.12
CA MET A 15 -47.86 -33.94 59.05
C MET A 15 -47.33 -33.99 57.59
N VAL A 16 -48.20 -34.17 56.60
CA VAL A 16 -47.85 -34.09 55.19
C VAL A 16 -47.46 -32.69 54.80
N ALA A 17 -48.16 -31.64 55.27
CA ALA A 17 -47.81 -30.25 55.07
C ALA A 17 -46.50 -29.92 55.75
N LEU A 18 -46.25 -30.36 56.97
CA LEU A 18 -45.00 -30.20 57.71
C LEU A 18 -43.83 -30.92 57.01
N GLY A 19 -44.09 -32.15 56.55
CA GLY A 19 -43.14 -32.91 55.72
C GLY A 19 -42.79 -32.18 54.41
N MET A 20 -43.79 -31.68 53.69
CA MET A 20 -43.56 -30.87 52.50
C MET A 20 -42.76 -29.61 52.80
N ILE A 21 -43.02 -28.91 53.92
CA ILE A 21 -42.27 -27.73 54.35
C ILE A 21 -40.81 -28.06 54.62
N VAL A 22 -40.53 -29.19 55.27
CA VAL A 22 -39.18 -29.63 55.65
C VAL A 22 -38.38 -30.14 54.43
N PHE A 23 -39.02 -30.88 53.53
CA PHE A 23 -38.36 -31.47 52.38
C PHE A 23 -38.37 -30.57 51.13
N ALA A 24 -39.29 -29.60 51.04
CA ALA A 24 -39.36 -28.66 49.89
C ALA A 24 -38.02 -27.93 49.60
N PRO A 25 -37.27 -27.43 50.58
CA PRO A 25 -35.98 -26.80 50.35
C PRO A 25 -34.97 -27.73 49.64
N PHE A 26 -34.94 -28.99 50.05
CA PHE A 26 -34.07 -30.03 49.48
C PHE A 26 -34.48 -30.40 48.03
N VAL A 27 -35.77 -30.59 47.81
CA VAL A 27 -36.33 -30.94 46.48
C VAL A 27 -36.13 -29.77 45.52
N VAL A 28 -36.40 -28.54 45.96
CA VAL A 28 -36.23 -27.33 45.11
C VAL A 28 -34.74 -27.07 44.80
N SER A 29 -33.84 -27.21 45.80
CA SER A 29 -32.42 -26.99 45.53
C SER A 29 -31.79 -28.01 44.62
N ASN A 30 -32.10 -29.29 44.77
CA ASN A 30 -31.62 -30.36 43.90
C ASN A 30 -32.31 -30.34 42.53
N GLY A 31 -33.61 -30.07 42.48
CA GLY A 31 -34.37 -29.93 41.24
C GLY A 31 -33.84 -28.78 40.40
N LEU A 32 -33.57 -27.63 41.02
CA LEU A 32 -32.99 -26.48 40.38
C LEU A 32 -31.55 -26.76 39.87
N ARG A 33 -30.75 -27.47 40.67
CA ARG A 33 -29.39 -27.88 40.27
C ARG A 33 -29.45 -28.78 39.05
N LEU A 34 -30.29 -29.82 39.04
CA LEU A 34 -30.42 -30.72 37.93
C LEU A 34 -30.95 -30.00 36.68
N TRP A 35 -31.93 -29.13 36.84
CA TRP A 35 -32.49 -28.36 35.72
C TRP A 35 -31.49 -27.40 35.14
N LEU A 36 -30.69 -26.66 35.93
CA LEU A 36 -29.63 -25.78 35.47
C LEU A 36 -28.53 -26.56 34.73
N HIS A 37 -28.11 -27.71 35.25
CA HIS A 37 -27.16 -28.58 34.57
C HIS A 37 -27.72 -29.13 33.23
N TRP A 38 -28.98 -29.52 33.21
CA TRP A 38 -29.64 -30.01 31.98
C TRP A 38 -29.75 -28.89 30.95
N GLN A 39 -30.15 -27.67 31.34
CA GLN A 39 -30.19 -26.52 30.44
C GLN A 39 -28.81 -26.14 29.93
N ALA A 40 -27.82 -26.08 30.81
CA ALA A 40 -26.45 -25.79 30.38
C ALA A 40 -25.93 -26.84 29.38
N HIS A 41 -26.19 -28.14 29.67
CA HIS A 41 -25.78 -29.21 28.76
C HIS A 41 -26.43 -29.09 27.36
N ARG A 42 -27.73 -28.75 27.30
CA ARG A 42 -28.43 -28.47 26.03
C ARG A 42 -27.84 -27.30 25.25
N GLN A 43 -27.28 -26.34 25.96
CA GLN A 43 -26.63 -25.15 25.37
C GLN A 43 -25.14 -25.36 25.09
N GLN A 44 -24.64 -26.60 25.25
CA GLN A 44 -23.20 -26.90 25.17
C GLN A 44 -22.34 -26.10 26.17
N LEU A 45 -22.92 -25.68 27.27
CA LEU A 45 -22.25 -25.02 28.35
C LEU A 45 -21.98 -26.01 29.49
N LYS A 46 -20.93 -25.73 30.26
CA LYS A 46 -20.65 -26.39 31.56
C LYS A 46 -21.03 -25.39 32.63
N ILE A 47 -21.81 -25.84 33.60
CA ILE A 47 -22.18 -25.05 34.77
C ILE A 47 -21.64 -25.71 36.02
N GLU A 48 -21.05 -24.90 36.87
CA GLU A 48 -20.60 -25.28 38.20
C GLU A 48 -21.37 -24.43 39.21
N LEU A 49 -22.06 -25.09 40.15
CA LEU A 49 -22.92 -24.44 41.14
C LEU A 49 -22.37 -24.68 42.53
N GLY A 50 -22.16 -23.60 43.25
CA GLY A 50 -21.84 -23.64 44.68
C GLY A 50 -23.04 -24.10 45.51
N LYS A 51 -23.04 -23.73 46.78
CA LYS A 51 -24.13 -24.07 47.70
C LYS A 51 -25.43 -23.39 47.29
N ILE A 52 -26.50 -24.17 47.12
CA ILE A 52 -27.84 -23.68 46.83
C ILE A 52 -28.63 -23.77 48.09
N SER A 53 -29.23 -22.67 48.52
CA SER A 53 -30.16 -22.60 49.66
C SER A 53 -31.52 -22.17 49.14
N ALA A 54 -32.52 -23.02 49.30
CA ALA A 54 -33.90 -22.80 48.85
C ALA A 54 -34.88 -22.95 50.02
N PRO A 55 -34.84 -22.08 51.03
CA PRO A 55 -35.74 -22.14 52.19
C PRO A 55 -37.19 -21.92 51.74
N PHE A 56 -38.13 -22.55 52.46
CA PHE A 56 -39.54 -22.45 52.16
C PHE A 56 -40.05 -21.01 52.25
N LEU A 57 -40.75 -20.55 51.21
CA LEU A 57 -41.31 -19.19 51.06
C LEU A 57 -40.28 -18.06 51.07
N ARG A 58 -38.99 -18.34 50.92
CA ARG A 58 -37.94 -17.36 50.79
C ARG A 58 -37.27 -17.48 49.43
N PRO A 59 -36.52 -16.46 49.02
CA PRO A 59 -35.81 -16.52 47.75
C PRO A 59 -34.75 -17.63 47.76
N VAL A 60 -34.48 -18.18 46.57
CA VAL A 60 -33.38 -19.12 46.37
C VAL A 60 -32.07 -18.35 46.31
N SER A 61 -31.10 -18.75 47.13
CA SER A 61 -29.75 -18.17 47.05
C SER A 61 -28.75 -19.20 46.55
N ILE A 62 -27.88 -18.77 45.64
CA ILE A 62 -26.80 -19.56 45.08
C ILE A 62 -25.50 -18.82 45.39
N GLU A 63 -24.59 -19.46 46.09
CA GLU A 63 -23.34 -18.84 46.54
C GLU A 63 -22.46 -18.46 45.35
N ARG A 64 -22.30 -19.40 44.38
CA ARG A 64 -21.48 -19.20 43.20
C ARG A 64 -22.11 -19.93 42.02
N ILE A 65 -22.13 -19.26 40.88
CA ILE A 65 -22.47 -19.81 39.55
C ILE A 65 -21.29 -19.57 38.63
N ARG A 66 -20.72 -20.63 38.08
CA ARG A 66 -19.72 -20.51 37.00
C ARG A 66 -20.24 -21.22 35.77
N VAL A 67 -20.32 -20.49 34.71
CA VAL A 67 -20.74 -21.00 33.38
C VAL A 67 -19.57 -20.86 32.41
N THR A 68 -19.19 -21.94 31.77
CA THR A 68 -18.12 -21.95 30.79
C THR A 68 -18.59 -22.66 29.52
N SER A 69 -18.19 -22.16 28.35
CA SER A 69 -18.42 -22.90 27.10
C SER A 69 -17.53 -24.15 27.04
N LYS A 70 -17.93 -25.15 26.28
CA LYS A 70 -17.09 -26.32 26.03
C LYS A 70 -15.85 -25.92 25.23
N PRO A 71 -14.71 -26.62 25.42
CA PRO A 71 -13.51 -26.38 24.60
C PRO A 71 -13.83 -26.56 23.11
N GLY A 72 -13.33 -25.65 22.28
CA GLY A 72 -13.57 -25.65 20.83
C GLY A 72 -14.88 -25.00 20.37
N ALA A 73 -15.62 -24.33 21.26
CA ALA A 73 -16.75 -23.49 20.86
C ALA A 73 -16.26 -22.22 20.14
N ALA A 74 -16.93 -21.82 19.05
CA ALA A 74 -16.63 -20.61 18.29
C ALA A 74 -16.73 -19.32 19.13
N THR A 75 -17.57 -19.36 20.16
CA THR A 75 -17.67 -18.30 21.15
C THR A 75 -17.36 -18.91 22.51
N GLN A 76 -16.26 -18.49 23.08
CA GLN A 76 -15.89 -18.84 24.44
C GLN A 76 -16.58 -17.89 25.40
N ILE A 77 -17.36 -18.44 26.32
CA ILE A 77 -18.06 -17.68 27.35
C ILE A 77 -17.58 -18.19 28.69
N GLU A 78 -17.14 -17.27 29.52
CA GLU A 78 -16.92 -17.52 30.94
C GLU A 78 -17.72 -16.51 31.75
N LEU A 79 -18.65 -16.99 32.55
CA LEU A 79 -19.47 -16.18 33.42
C LEU A 79 -19.28 -16.70 34.87
N ASN A 80 -18.89 -15.83 35.76
CA ASN A 80 -18.80 -16.07 37.20
C ASN A 80 -19.76 -15.11 37.92
N ALA A 81 -20.73 -15.63 38.64
CA ALA A 81 -21.65 -14.85 39.45
C ALA A 81 -21.59 -15.32 40.92
N GLU A 82 -21.50 -14.39 41.82
CA GLU A 82 -21.42 -14.65 43.25
C GLU A 82 -22.61 -14.04 43.97
N GLN A 83 -23.10 -14.74 45.01
CA GLN A 83 -24.21 -14.34 45.82
C GLN A 83 -25.44 -13.95 45.00
N THR A 84 -25.89 -14.92 44.16
CA THR A 84 -27.07 -14.78 43.31
C THR A 84 -28.32 -15.13 44.12
N ILE A 85 -29.29 -14.23 44.17
CA ILE A 85 -30.60 -14.41 44.84
C ILE A 85 -31.68 -14.35 43.75
N LEU A 86 -32.50 -15.35 43.68
CA LEU A 86 -33.57 -15.42 42.68
C LEU A 86 -34.92 -15.83 43.31
N HIS A 87 -36.00 -15.29 42.74
CA HIS A 87 -37.36 -15.65 43.09
C HIS A 87 -38.00 -16.36 41.91
N PRO A 88 -37.88 -17.71 41.82
CA PRO A 88 -38.41 -18.46 40.68
C PRO A 88 -39.92 -18.60 40.78
N ARG A 89 -40.61 -18.47 39.65
CA ARG A 89 -42.03 -18.85 39.49
C ARG A 89 -42.08 -20.26 38.87
N LEU A 90 -41.96 -21.27 39.70
CA LEU A 90 -41.79 -22.68 39.26
C LEU A 90 -42.85 -23.12 38.21
N ALA A 91 -44.13 -22.75 38.43
CA ALA A 91 -45.19 -23.07 37.49
C ALA A 91 -44.95 -22.46 36.09
N LYS A 92 -44.43 -21.25 35.99
CA LYS A 92 -44.13 -20.59 34.70
C LYS A 92 -42.88 -21.18 34.05
N ILE A 93 -41.86 -21.49 34.83
CA ILE A 93 -40.62 -22.15 34.32
C ILE A 93 -40.97 -23.52 33.71
N LEU A 94 -41.79 -24.32 34.42
CA LEU A 94 -42.18 -25.63 33.93
C LEU A 94 -43.08 -25.59 32.70
N THR A 95 -43.88 -24.55 32.53
CA THR A 95 -44.75 -24.37 31.34
C THR A 95 -44.08 -23.69 30.19
N GLY A 96 -42.82 -23.26 30.34
CA GLY A 96 -42.08 -22.52 29.32
C GLY A 96 -42.67 -21.14 28.96
N ARG A 97 -43.55 -20.60 29.83
CA ARG A 97 -44.12 -19.25 29.65
C ARG A 97 -43.14 -18.20 30.21
N GLY A 98 -43.01 -17.08 29.55
CA GLY A 98 -42.20 -15.94 29.96
C GLY A 98 -42.42 -15.55 31.43
N ASP A 99 -41.58 -14.71 32.02
CA ASP A 99 -41.57 -14.29 33.45
C ASP A 99 -41.30 -15.43 34.48
N GLY A 100 -40.48 -16.41 34.12
CA GLY A 100 -40.11 -17.51 35.00
C GLY A 100 -39.36 -17.07 36.25
N VAL A 101 -38.68 -15.94 36.23
CA VAL A 101 -37.96 -15.33 37.35
C VAL A 101 -38.61 -13.98 37.69
N ARG A 102 -39.10 -13.83 38.92
CA ARG A 102 -39.70 -12.57 39.38
C ARG A 102 -38.63 -11.54 39.67
N ASN A 103 -37.65 -11.89 40.49
CA ASN A 103 -36.55 -11.02 40.89
C ASN A 103 -35.24 -11.79 40.76
N LEU A 104 -34.22 -11.12 40.25
CA LEU A 104 -32.85 -11.60 40.16
C LEU A 104 -31.94 -10.53 40.81
N SER A 105 -31.20 -10.90 41.84
CA SER A 105 -30.16 -10.05 42.41
C SER A 105 -28.83 -10.78 42.36
N ILE A 106 -27.80 -10.14 41.84
CA ILE A 106 -26.44 -10.68 41.74
C ILE A 106 -25.52 -9.65 42.42
N LYS A 107 -24.79 -10.05 43.44
CA LYS A 107 -23.90 -9.12 44.10
C LYS A 107 -22.68 -8.80 43.22
N THR A 108 -22.05 -9.85 42.68
CA THR A 108 -20.86 -9.69 41.82
C THR A 108 -20.98 -10.63 40.60
N ALA A 109 -20.79 -10.11 39.44
CA ALA A 109 -20.74 -10.84 38.18
C ALA A 109 -19.48 -10.48 37.40
N ARG A 110 -18.81 -11.47 36.87
CA ARG A 110 -17.74 -11.29 35.90
C ARG A 110 -18.05 -12.11 34.64
N ALA A 111 -18.09 -11.47 33.50
CA ALA A 111 -18.36 -12.13 32.24
C ALA A 111 -17.21 -11.86 31.22
N GLU A 112 -16.72 -12.91 30.63
CA GLU A 112 -15.74 -12.85 29.57
C GLU A 112 -16.28 -13.59 28.34
N ILE A 113 -16.36 -12.90 27.22
CA ILE A 113 -16.86 -13.43 25.94
C ILE A 113 -15.75 -13.23 24.91
N ARG A 114 -15.22 -14.32 24.40
CA ARG A 114 -14.21 -14.31 23.33
C ARG A 114 -14.75 -15.02 22.11
N ARG A 115 -14.68 -14.37 20.97
CA ARG A 115 -15.09 -14.96 19.69
C ARG A 115 -13.86 -15.33 18.89
N ASP A 116 -13.76 -16.61 18.54
CA ASP A 116 -12.75 -17.13 17.63
C ASP A 116 -13.32 -17.20 16.22
N TYR A 117 -12.60 -16.63 15.24
CA TYR A 117 -12.98 -16.62 13.82
C TYR A 117 -12.36 -17.76 13.02
N SER A 118 -11.76 -18.77 13.66
CA SER A 118 -11.25 -19.92 12.92
C SER A 118 -12.39 -20.64 12.17
N GLU A 119 -12.23 -20.82 10.86
CA GLU A 119 -13.26 -21.39 9.96
C GLU A 119 -13.72 -22.82 10.33
N SER A 120 -13.04 -23.47 11.25
CA SER A 120 -13.26 -24.88 11.61
C SER A 120 -14.33 -25.14 12.67
N VAL A 121 -14.86 -24.11 13.31
CA VAL A 121 -15.71 -24.28 14.48
C VAL A 121 -17.19 -24.06 14.14
N ARG A 122 -17.99 -25.11 14.24
CA ARG A 122 -19.45 -25.01 14.06
C ARG A 122 -20.06 -24.16 15.17
N PRO A 123 -20.91 -23.16 14.87
CA PRO A 123 -21.62 -22.41 15.89
C PRO A 123 -22.54 -23.35 16.67
N ALA A 124 -22.49 -23.24 18.00
CA ALA A 124 -23.44 -23.97 18.86
C ALA A 124 -24.86 -23.43 18.63
N LEU A 125 -25.82 -24.32 18.41
CA LEU A 125 -27.22 -23.95 18.38
C LEU A 125 -27.67 -23.58 19.80
N PHE A 126 -27.92 -22.29 20.02
CA PHE A 126 -28.37 -21.77 21.31
C PHE A 126 -29.91 -21.79 21.39
N ASN A 127 -30.48 -22.28 22.48
CA ASN A 127 -31.95 -22.26 22.65
C ASN A 127 -32.41 -20.93 23.27
N TRP A 128 -32.67 -19.97 22.40
CA TRP A 128 -33.06 -18.62 22.78
C TRP A 128 -34.41 -18.54 23.47
N THR A 129 -35.35 -19.41 23.13
CA THR A 129 -36.66 -19.51 23.78
C THR A 129 -36.52 -19.87 25.27
N ALA A 130 -35.60 -20.79 25.59
CA ALA A 130 -35.35 -21.14 26.98
C ALA A 130 -34.72 -19.96 27.73
N LEU A 131 -33.84 -19.17 27.08
CA LEU A 131 -33.24 -17.99 27.70
C LEU A 131 -34.28 -16.91 27.99
N GLN A 132 -35.20 -16.65 27.04
CA GLN A 132 -36.28 -15.68 27.24
C GLN A 132 -37.15 -16.03 28.45
N SER A 133 -37.45 -17.30 28.68
CA SER A 133 -38.25 -17.73 29.84
C SER A 133 -37.55 -17.45 31.21
N LEU A 134 -36.23 -17.18 31.18
CA LEU A 134 -35.41 -16.87 32.35
C LEU A 134 -35.21 -15.38 32.59
N LEU A 135 -35.64 -14.52 31.65
CA LEU A 135 -35.52 -13.08 31.83
C LEU A 135 -36.30 -12.66 33.05
N PRO A 136 -35.69 -11.91 33.98
CA PRO A 136 -36.32 -11.53 35.21
C PRO A 136 -37.29 -10.36 35.00
N VAL A 137 -38.37 -10.33 35.81
CA VAL A 137 -39.25 -9.14 35.83
C VAL A 137 -38.53 -7.94 36.43
N ASN A 138 -37.73 -8.17 37.48
CA ASN A 138 -36.87 -7.18 38.11
C ASN A 138 -35.46 -7.77 38.24
N PHE A 139 -34.45 -6.94 38.09
CA PHE A 139 -33.08 -7.38 38.31
C PHE A 139 -32.24 -6.27 38.99
N ASP A 140 -31.22 -6.71 39.72
CA ASP A 140 -30.23 -5.86 40.35
C ASP A 140 -28.87 -6.57 40.34
N ILE A 141 -27.89 -5.98 39.65
CA ILE A 141 -26.52 -6.46 39.59
C ILE A 141 -25.62 -5.39 40.21
N GLY A 142 -25.05 -5.70 41.37
CA GLY A 142 -24.28 -4.74 42.19
C GLY A 142 -22.92 -4.40 41.58
N HIS A 143 -22.18 -5.43 41.15
CA HIS A 143 -20.87 -5.25 40.52
C HIS A 143 -20.78 -6.17 39.30
N LEU A 144 -20.52 -5.59 38.12
CA LEU A 144 -20.36 -6.28 36.83
C LEU A 144 -19.04 -5.89 36.20
N ASP A 145 -18.20 -6.88 35.94
CA ASP A 145 -17.06 -6.76 35.03
C ASP A 145 -17.38 -7.56 33.78
N LEU A 146 -17.36 -6.87 32.62
CA LEU A 146 -17.62 -7.49 31.33
C LEU A 146 -16.44 -7.25 30.39
N ARG A 147 -15.93 -8.33 29.78
CA ARG A 147 -14.92 -8.29 28.74
C ARG A 147 -15.45 -9.00 27.49
N VAL A 148 -15.51 -8.30 26.39
CA VAL A 148 -15.90 -8.86 25.09
C VAL A 148 -14.73 -8.69 24.11
N GLU A 149 -14.21 -9.79 23.62
CA GLU A 149 -13.16 -9.83 22.60
C GLU A 149 -13.74 -10.36 21.30
N ASN A 150 -13.62 -9.59 20.23
CA ASN A 150 -14.09 -9.93 18.90
C ASN A 150 -13.00 -9.62 17.88
N GLY A 151 -12.10 -10.57 17.64
CA GLY A 151 -10.88 -10.35 16.88
C GLY A 151 -10.00 -9.25 17.52
N PRO A 152 -9.62 -8.20 16.74
CA PRO A 152 -8.79 -7.12 17.27
C PRO A 152 -9.56 -6.10 18.11
N THR A 153 -10.88 -6.24 18.26
CA THR A 153 -11.71 -5.33 19.02
C THR A 153 -11.96 -5.91 20.43
N VAL A 154 -11.64 -5.11 21.44
CA VAL A 154 -11.86 -5.44 22.86
C VAL A 154 -12.74 -4.38 23.47
N VAL A 155 -13.81 -4.80 24.12
CA VAL A 155 -14.71 -3.95 24.90
C VAL A 155 -14.64 -4.38 26.35
N LEU A 156 -14.35 -3.44 27.24
CA LEU A 156 -14.24 -3.63 28.68
C LEU A 156 -15.26 -2.74 29.39
N LEU A 157 -16.01 -3.34 30.31
CA LEU A 157 -16.86 -2.60 31.23
C LEU A 157 -16.42 -3.01 32.63
N HIS A 158 -15.93 -2.05 33.41
CA HIS A 158 -15.36 -2.33 34.71
C HIS A 158 -16.21 -1.72 35.85
N ASN A 159 -16.42 -2.51 36.88
CA ASN A 159 -17.15 -2.14 38.07
C ASN A 159 -18.47 -1.43 37.74
N ALA A 160 -19.27 -2.07 36.90
CA ALA A 160 -20.60 -1.54 36.56
C ALA A 160 -21.65 -2.04 37.53
N SER A 161 -22.69 -1.27 37.74
CA SER A 161 -23.91 -1.70 38.39
C SER A 161 -25.09 -1.41 37.50
N ILE A 162 -26.07 -2.29 37.50
CA ILE A 162 -27.28 -2.12 36.69
C ILE A 162 -28.48 -2.72 37.39
N SER A 163 -29.55 -1.95 37.47
CA SER A 163 -30.83 -2.43 38.01
C SER A 163 -31.95 -2.12 37.03
N GLY A 164 -32.96 -2.97 36.97
CA GLY A 164 -34.11 -2.82 36.10
C GLY A 164 -35.40 -3.21 36.81
N ASN A 165 -36.41 -2.34 36.68
CA ASN A 165 -37.72 -2.52 37.25
C ASN A 165 -38.79 -1.98 36.27
N PRO A 166 -39.93 -2.67 36.05
CA PRO A 166 -40.97 -2.21 35.13
C PRO A 166 -41.76 -0.98 35.64
N ILE A 167 -41.75 -0.70 36.97
CA ILE A 167 -42.51 0.34 37.58
C ILE A 167 -41.67 1.59 37.90
N GLU A 168 -40.48 1.34 38.47
CA GLU A 168 -39.58 2.40 38.93
C GLU A 168 -38.34 2.46 37.99
N ALA A 169 -37.81 3.66 37.80
CA ALA A 169 -36.56 3.83 37.09
C ALA A 169 -35.41 3.17 37.85
N GLY A 170 -34.72 2.26 37.21
CA GLY A 170 -33.48 1.67 37.71
C GLY A 170 -32.29 2.59 37.50
N ARG A 171 -31.11 2.10 37.83
CA ARG A 171 -29.85 2.85 37.72
C ARG A 171 -28.81 2.03 36.93
N PHE A 172 -28.03 2.70 36.18
CA PHE A 172 -26.81 2.21 35.59
C PHE A 172 -25.63 3.07 36.09
N SER A 173 -24.57 2.43 36.48
CA SER A 173 -23.30 3.13 36.69
C SER A 173 -22.16 2.22 36.26
N ALA A 174 -21.06 2.80 35.80
CA ALA A 174 -19.82 2.08 35.52
C ALA A 174 -18.62 2.96 35.89
N ALA A 175 -17.64 2.38 36.50
CA ALA A 175 -16.41 3.11 36.81
C ALA A 175 -15.66 3.42 35.50
N GLU A 176 -15.62 2.45 34.59
CA GLU A 176 -14.92 2.58 33.35
C GLU A 176 -15.58 1.73 32.25
N PHE A 177 -15.67 2.32 31.05
CA PHE A 177 -15.98 1.64 29.81
C PHE A 177 -14.88 1.93 28.80
N THR A 178 -14.16 0.90 28.35
CA THR A 178 -13.07 1.03 27.39
C THR A 178 -13.39 0.23 26.13
N THR A 179 -13.21 0.84 24.98
CA THR A 179 -13.21 0.17 23.69
C THR A 179 -11.86 0.33 23.02
N THR A 180 -11.31 -0.77 22.54
CA THR A 180 -10.04 -0.80 21.81
C THR A 180 -10.26 -1.53 20.50
N SER A 181 -9.90 -0.88 19.40
CA SER A 181 -9.90 -1.44 18.05
C SER A 181 -8.65 -0.96 17.30
N PRO A 182 -8.32 -1.49 16.12
CA PRO A 182 -7.19 -1.00 15.32
C PRO A 182 -7.27 0.50 14.96
N LEU A 183 -8.48 1.06 14.95
CA LEU A 183 -8.72 2.44 14.53
C LEU A 183 -9.03 3.40 15.71
N LEU A 184 -9.42 2.86 16.85
CA LEU A 184 -9.91 3.69 17.95
C LEU A 184 -9.61 3.03 19.30
N ARG A 185 -9.02 3.78 20.21
CA ARG A 185 -8.93 3.41 21.62
C ARG A 185 -9.56 4.54 22.43
N GLN A 186 -10.66 4.23 23.09
CA GLN A 186 -11.41 5.21 23.89
C GLN A 186 -11.79 4.65 25.23
N THR A 187 -11.66 5.46 26.27
CA THR A 187 -12.06 5.14 27.63
C THR A 187 -13.00 6.22 28.15
N PHE A 188 -14.13 5.80 28.65
CA PHE A 188 -15.10 6.64 29.34
C PHE A 188 -15.15 6.24 30.81
N SER A 189 -15.13 7.20 31.72
CA SER A 189 -15.11 6.94 33.16
C SER A 189 -16.30 7.60 33.85
N GLN A 190 -16.65 7.02 35.02
CA GLN A 190 -17.71 7.51 35.90
C GLN A 190 -19.09 7.65 35.20
N LEU A 191 -19.43 6.69 34.37
CA LEU A 191 -20.68 6.66 33.67
C LEU A 191 -21.86 6.49 34.62
N ARG A 192 -22.91 7.26 34.47
CA ARG A 192 -24.15 7.16 35.26
C ARG A 192 -25.33 7.46 34.35
N GLY A 193 -26.37 6.60 34.40
CA GLY A 193 -27.58 6.75 33.63
C GLY A 193 -28.79 6.13 34.31
N ALA A 194 -29.96 6.50 33.88
CA ALA A 194 -31.19 5.87 34.31
C ALA A 194 -31.45 4.62 33.47
N THR A 195 -32.03 3.58 34.05
CA THR A 195 -32.49 2.41 33.32
C THR A 195 -34.00 2.28 33.39
N LYS A 196 -34.57 1.72 32.34
CA LYS A 196 -35.96 1.30 32.29
C LYS A 196 -36.00 -0.14 31.77
N TRP A 197 -36.62 -1.01 32.53
CA TRP A 197 -36.79 -2.40 32.12
C TRP A 197 -38.28 -2.71 32.06
N GLN A 198 -38.78 -2.93 30.87
CA GLN A 198 -40.21 -3.17 30.66
C GLN A 198 -40.40 -4.08 29.45
N GLU A 199 -41.21 -5.14 29.57
CA GLU A 199 -41.54 -6.04 28.46
C GLU A 199 -40.29 -6.62 27.77
N ASP A 200 -39.31 -7.08 28.54
CA ASP A 200 -38.02 -7.60 28.07
C ASP A 200 -37.18 -6.58 27.25
N ARG A 201 -37.45 -5.29 27.43
CA ARG A 201 -36.71 -4.18 26.86
C ARG A 201 -35.94 -3.44 27.94
N LEU A 202 -34.64 -3.37 27.76
CA LEU A 202 -33.76 -2.58 28.60
C LEU A 202 -33.42 -1.26 27.88
N THR A 203 -33.81 -0.15 28.45
CA THR A 203 -33.37 1.17 28.00
C THR A 203 -32.45 1.77 29.04
N VAL A 204 -31.27 2.20 28.62
CA VAL A 204 -30.32 2.96 29.42
C VAL A 204 -30.12 4.31 28.76
N GLY A 205 -30.23 5.41 29.51
CA GLY A 205 -30.14 6.73 28.89
C GLY A 205 -29.83 7.85 29.85
N GLY A 206 -29.76 9.03 29.28
CA GLY A 206 -29.42 10.25 30.02
C GLY A 206 -27.99 10.21 30.57
N MET A 207 -27.01 9.80 29.76
CA MET A 207 -25.65 9.55 30.21
C MET A 207 -24.67 10.47 29.44
N ASN A 208 -23.94 11.29 30.16
CA ASN A 208 -22.81 12.02 29.59
C ASN A 208 -21.60 11.08 29.49
N LEU A 209 -21.10 10.82 28.29
CA LEU A 209 -19.94 9.98 28.04
C LEU A 209 -18.64 10.79 28.13
N ALA A 210 -18.64 11.97 27.54
CA ALA A 210 -17.54 12.92 27.57
C ALA A 210 -18.08 14.31 27.22
N ARG A 211 -17.25 15.34 27.30
CA ARG A 211 -17.65 16.70 26.94
C ARG A 211 -18.18 16.74 25.50
N GLY A 212 -19.47 17.03 25.32
CA GLY A 212 -20.11 17.07 24.02
C GLY A 212 -20.50 15.71 23.42
N LEU A 213 -20.42 14.64 24.21
CA LEU A 213 -20.87 13.29 23.85
C LEU A 213 -21.92 12.83 24.86
N ASP A 214 -23.19 12.97 24.51
CA ASP A 214 -24.29 12.64 25.39
C ASP A 214 -25.10 11.48 24.82
N LEU A 215 -25.05 10.34 25.48
CA LEU A 215 -25.90 9.21 25.16
C LEU A 215 -27.33 9.49 25.63
N GLN A 216 -28.21 9.76 24.69
CA GLN A 216 -29.61 10.00 24.97
C GLN A 216 -30.31 8.70 25.37
N SER A 217 -30.07 7.63 24.64
CA SER A 217 -30.56 6.31 24.98
C SER A 217 -29.83 5.17 24.27
N ILE A 218 -29.70 4.06 24.94
CA ILE A 218 -29.47 2.72 24.36
C ILE A 218 -30.66 1.86 24.75
N MET A 219 -31.30 1.22 23.79
CA MET A 219 -32.38 0.26 24.01
C MET A 219 -31.99 -1.10 23.45
N VAL A 220 -32.05 -2.11 24.31
CA VAL A 220 -31.88 -3.51 23.95
C VAL A 220 -33.24 -4.20 24.09
N ASP A 221 -33.80 -4.65 22.98
CA ASP A 221 -35.09 -5.35 22.93
C ASP A 221 -34.84 -6.86 22.82
N LEU A 222 -35.18 -7.57 23.89
CA LEU A 222 -35.05 -9.03 23.99
C LEU A 222 -36.43 -9.72 23.92
N SER A 223 -37.51 -8.96 23.67
CA SER A 223 -38.87 -9.48 23.64
C SER A 223 -39.14 -10.51 22.54
N ARG A 224 -38.23 -10.58 21.54
CA ARG A 224 -38.32 -11.50 20.39
C ARG A 224 -37.26 -12.57 20.36
N LEU A 225 -36.66 -12.88 21.51
CA LEU A 225 -35.68 -13.98 21.60
C LEU A 225 -36.27 -15.33 21.21
N ASP A 226 -37.58 -15.55 21.46
CA ASP A 226 -38.29 -16.74 21.01
C ASP A 226 -38.33 -16.90 19.47
N LYS A 227 -38.22 -15.79 18.75
CA LYS A 227 -38.11 -15.73 17.29
C LYS A 227 -36.64 -15.64 16.81
N GLU A 228 -35.72 -15.96 17.69
CA GLU A 228 -34.28 -15.90 17.39
C GLU A 228 -33.84 -14.49 16.93
N ARG A 229 -34.40 -13.45 17.54
CA ARG A 229 -34.13 -12.06 17.18
C ARG A 229 -33.86 -11.21 18.44
N ALA A 230 -32.88 -10.32 18.32
CA ALA A 230 -32.63 -9.24 19.26
C ALA A 230 -32.42 -7.91 18.51
N ASP A 231 -32.98 -6.84 19.06
CA ASP A 231 -32.86 -5.50 18.48
C ASP A 231 -32.10 -4.58 19.44
N LEU A 232 -31.19 -3.78 18.90
CA LEU A 232 -30.44 -2.74 19.59
C LEU A 232 -30.70 -1.40 18.89
N GLN A 233 -31.02 -0.38 19.65
CA GLN A 233 -31.14 0.98 19.14
C GLN A 233 -30.32 1.92 20.02
N PHE A 234 -29.69 2.92 19.43
CA PHE A 234 -29.05 3.98 20.19
C PHE A 234 -29.25 5.36 19.56
N ASP A 235 -29.32 6.35 20.43
CA ASP A 235 -29.40 7.78 20.10
C ASP A 235 -28.30 8.50 20.87
N LEU A 236 -27.40 9.16 20.14
CA LEU A 236 -26.21 9.82 20.67
C LEU A 236 -26.12 11.24 20.12
N ASP A 237 -26.04 12.21 21.00
CA ASP A 237 -25.69 13.59 20.64
C ASP A 237 -24.17 13.71 20.61
N VAL A 238 -23.63 14.19 19.49
CA VAL A 238 -22.19 14.29 19.22
C VAL A 238 -21.85 15.71 18.80
N LEU A 239 -21.35 16.53 19.73
CA LEU A 239 -20.76 17.85 19.45
C LEU A 239 -21.60 18.72 18.49
N GLY A 240 -22.89 18.88 18.84
CA GLY A 240 -23.87 19.65 18.10
C GLY A 240 -24.64 18.86 17.03
N GLY A 241 -24.21 17.64 16.72
CA GLY A 241 -24.91 16.73 15.81
C GLY A 241 -25.56 15.56 16.54
N LYS A 242 -26.13 14.65 15.74
CA LYS A 242 -26.82 13.46 16.24
C LYS A 242 -26.45 12.22 15.46
N ILE A 243 -26.32 11.10 16.17
CA ILE A 243 -26.19 9.76 15.59
C ILE A 243 -27.34 8.90 16.13
N ARG A 244 -28.09 8.29 15.23
CA ARG A 244 -29.12 7.30 15.55
C ARG A 244 -28.83 6.04 14.78
N ALA A 245 -28.86 4.89 15.43
CA ALA A 245 -28.75 3.63 14.74
C ALA A 245 -29.63 2.56 15.36
N SER A 246 -30.08 1.66 14.52
CA SER A 246 -30.78 0.45 14.89
C SER A 246 -30.04 -0.77 14.34
N ILE A 247 -29.89 -1.78 15.13
CA ILE A 247 -29.26 -3.06 14.81
C ILE A 247 -30.24 -4.13 15.18
N SER A 248 -30.65 -4.93 14.22
CA SER A 248 -31.47 -6.11 14.44
C SER A 248 -30.65 -7.32 14.04
N ASN A 249 -30.55 -8.30 14.91
CA ASN A 249 -29.87 -9.55 14.64
C ASN A 249 -30.84 -10.70 14.73
N GLU A 250 -30.95 -11.47 13.63
CA GLU A 250 -31.79 -12.68 13.52
C GLU A 250 -30.87 -13.88 13.28
N TRP A 251 -31.19 -15.02 13.95
CA TRP A 251 -30.39 -16.25 13.88
C TRP A 251 -31.19 -17.43 13.29
N PRO A 252 -31.63 -17.37 12.04
CA PRO A 252 -32.36 -18.51 11.44
C PRO A 252 -31.42 -19.70 11.28
N GLY A 253 -31.48 -20.63 12.21
CA GLY A 253 -30.65 -21.84 12.25
C GLY A 253 -29.16 -21.52 12.48
N GLN A 254 -28.31 -21.83 11.49
CA GLN A 254 -26.84 -21.62 11.61
C GLN A 254 -26.35 -20.25 11.08
N HIS A 255 -27.24 -19.48 10.47
CA HIS A 255 -26.90 -18.20 9.88
C HIS A 255 -27.30 -17.05 10.82
N SER A 256 -26.52 -15.99 10.81
CA SER A 256 -26.83 -14.76 11.53
C SER A 256 -27.06 -13.67 10.52
N ILE A 257 -28.27 -13.13 10.48
CA ILE A 257 -28.63 -12.02 9.60
C ILE A 257 -28.70 -10.76 10.42
N TRP A 258 -27.88 -9.80 10.06
CA TRP A 258 -27.85 -8.48 10.68
C TRP A 258 -28.54 -7.48 9.79
N ASN A 259 -29.46 -6.73 10.37
CA ASN A 259 -30.06 -5.54 9.75
C ASN A 259 -29.59 -4.34 10.54
N VAL A 260 -28.75 -3.51 9.93
CA VAL A 260 -28.23 -2.29 10.53
C VAL A 260 -28.72 -1.11 9.72
N ALA A 261 -29.27 -0.12 10.40
CA ALA A 261 -29.62 1.14 9.78
C ALA A 261 -29.22 2.28 10.71
N GLY A 262 -28.69 3.36 10.15
CA GLY A 262 -28.31 4.51 10.96
C GLY A 262 -28.29 5.80 10.18
N THR A 263 -28.38 6.88 10.93
CA THR A 263 -28.28 8.26 10.44
C THR A 263 -27.33 9.04 11.33
N ALA A 264 -26.52 9.89 10.72
CA ALA A 264 -25.71 10.86 11.42
C ALA A 264 -25.86 12.22 10.77
N SER A 265 -25.97 13.28 11.55
CA SER A 265 -26.18 14.62 11.01
C SER A 265 -25.63 15.73 11.91
N GLY A 266 -25.13 16.79 11.28
CA GLY A 266 -24.73 18.01 11.98
C GLY A 266 -23.47 17.89 12.83
N ILE A 267 -22.65 16.84 12.62
CA ILE A 267 -21.50 16.54 13.48
C ILE A 267 -20.30 17.39 13.07
N SER A 268 -19.74 18.12 14.02
CA SER A 268 -18.46 18.83 13.83
C SER A 268 -17.30 17.82 13.86
N LEU A 269 -16.65 17.62 12.72
CA LEU A 269 -15.51 16.69 12.62
C LEU A 269 -14.30 17.17 13.43
N ALA A 270 -14.09 18.49 13.51
CA ALA A 270 -13.01 19.09 14.27
C ALA A 270 -13.14 18.77 15.77
N GLN A 271 -14.30 19.10 16.33
CA GLN A 271 -14.57 18.87 17.75
C GLN A 271 -14.61 17.37 18.08
N THR A 272 -15.14 16.55 17.15
CA THR A 272 -15.21 15.10 17.35
C THR A 272 -13.81 14.48 17.34
N SER A 273 -12.97 14.87 16.42
CA SER A 273 -11.59 14.34 16.35
C SER A 273 -10.75 14.79 17.55
N GLU A 274 -10.94 16.01 18.03
CA GLU A 274 -10.30 16.51 19.26
C GLU A 274 -10.78 15.73 20.48
N ALA A 275 -12.09 15.56 20.63
CA ALA A 275 -12.69 14.82 21.75
C ALA A 275 -12.28 13.34 21.77
N LEU A 276 -12.04 12.74 20.61
CA LEU A 276 -11.54 11.38 20.45
C LEU A 276 -10.02 11.27 20.58
N GLY A 277 -9.32 12.40 20.73
CA GLY A 277 -7.87 12.42 20.91
C GLY A 277 -7.08 12.11 19.64
N PHE A 278 -7.63 12.39 18.45
CA PHE A 278 -6.86 12.30 17.23
C PHE A 278 -5.72 13.32 17.26
N THR A 279 -4.51 12.88 16.97
CA THR A 279 -3.32 13.75 16.91
C THR A 279 -3.44 14.80 15.82
N ASP A 280 -4.15 14.47 14.74
CA ASP A 280 -4.40 15.33 13.59
C ASP A 280 -5.91 15.52 13.42
N PRO A 281 -6.46 16.60 13.94
CA PRO A 281 -7.90 16.82 13.91
C PRO A 281 -8.41 17.04 12.47
N LEU A 282 -9.53 16.41 12.17
CA LEU A 282 -10.27 16.64 10.93
C LEU A 282 -11.03 17.95 11.04
N GLY A 283 -10.92 18.84 10.06
CA GLY A 283 -11.80 20.01 9.96
C GLY A 283 -13.07 19.71 9.20
N GLY A 284 -14.06 20.60 9.33
CA GLY A 284 -15.33 20.50 8.62
C GLY A 284 -16.47 19.85 9.42
N SER A 285 -17.51 19.47 8.72
CA SER A 285 -18.70 18.86 9.32
C SER A 285 -19.29 17.75 8.47
N LEU A 286 -19.76 16.71 9.12
CA LEU A 286 -20.65 15.71 8.54
C LEU A 286 -22.08 16.30 8.57
N ARG A 287 -22.53 16.78 7.42
CA ARG A 287 -23.87 17.38 7.30
C ARG A 287 -24.95 16.30 7.42
N ALA A 288 -24.79 15.21 6.70
CA ALA A 288 -25.68 14.08 6.74
C ALA A 288 -24.96 12.81 6.33
N CYS A 289 -25.32 11.70 6.98
CA CYS A 289 -24.90 10.36 6.61
C CYS A 289 -26.05 9.39 6.90
N ASN A 290 -26.41 8.59 5.93
CA ASN A 290 -27.34 7.47 6.09
C ASN A 290 -26.60 6.20 5.68
N PHE A 291 -26.72 5.15 6.48
CA PHE A 291 -26.13 3.86 6.13
C PHE A 291 -27.08 2.71 6.49
N THR A 292 -27.04 1.68 5.69
CA THR A 292 -27.77 0.44 5.95
C THR A 292 -26.86 -0.75 5.64
N PHE A 293 -27.09 -1.84 6.33
CA PHE A 293 -26.48 -3.14 6.04
C PHE A 293 -27.48 -4.23 6.35
N GLN A 294 -27.60 -5.21 5.47
CA GLN A 294 -28.38 -6.42 5.66
C GLN A 294 -27.60 -7.63 5.16
N GLY A 295 -27.33 -8.58 6.04
CA GLY A 295 -26.60 -9.79 5.68
C GLY A 295 -25.90 -10.47 6.85
N ASP A 296 -25.16 -11.50 6.54
CA ASP A 296 -24.23 -12.14 7.49
C ASP A 296 -22.91 -11.38 7.50
N PRO A 297 -22.47 -10.79 8.63
CA PRO A 297 -21.20 -10.08 8.69
C PRO A 297 -19.97 -10.97 8.47
N ARG A 298 -20.12 -12.31 8.49
CA ARG A 298 -19.04 -13.26 8.16
C ARG A 298 -18.86 -13.41 6.65
N ASP A 299 -19.90 -13.16 5.87
CA ASP A 299 -19.84 -13.08 4.40
C ASP A 299 -20.52 -11.80 3.91
N PRO A 300 -19.89 -10.64 4.17
CA PRO A 300 -20.49 -9.36 3.84
C PRO A 300 -20.70 -9.18 2.34
N PHE A 301 -19.98 -9.94 1.52
CA PHE A 301 -20.12 -9.88 0.06
C PHE A 301 -21.43 -10.44 -0.48
N ARG A 302 -22.15 -11.23 0.30
CA ARG A 302 -23.52 -11.69 -0.02
C ARG A 302 -24.59 -10.77 0.56
N GLY A 303 -24.20 -9.83 1.39
CA GLY A 303 -25.11 -8.87 1.99
C GLY A 303 -25.48 -7.73 1.03
N THR A 304 -26.36 -6.88 1.52
CA THR A 304 -26.71 -5.59 0.93
C THR A 304 -26.32 -4.49 1.88
N ALA A 305 -25.63 -3.47 1.38
CA ALA A 305 -25.30 -2.28 2.14
C ALA A 305 -25.57 -1.02 1.30
N SER A 306 -25.91 0.07 1.96
CA SER A 306 -25.96 1.37 1.32
C SER A 306 -25.30 2.41 2.23
N VAL A 307 -24.68 3.38 1.61
CA VAL A 307 -24.18 4.57 2.28
C VAL A 307 -24.45 5.79 1.43
N TRP A 308 -24.95 6.82 2.09
CA TRP A 308 -25.04 8.15 1.52
C TRP A 308 -24.49 9.13 2.55
N THR A 309 -23.54 9.96 2.14
CA THR A 309 -22.91 10.92 3.04
C THR A 309 -22.61 12.24 2.35
N GLU A 310 -22.71 13.31 3.11
CA GLU A 310 -22.40 14.68 2.70
C GLU A 310 -21.50 15.31 3.75
N LEU A 311 -20.29 15.69 3.31
CA LEU A 311 -19.26 16.33 4.13
C LEU A 311 -19.03 17.75 3.62
N ASN A 312 -19.08 18.71 4.50
CA ASN A 312 -18.84 20.11 4.19
C ASN A 312 -17.53 20.59 4.83
N GLY A 313 -16.70 21.30 4.05
CA GLY A 313 -15.48 21.93 4.52
C GLY A 313 -14.49 20.92 5.09
N LEU A 314 -14.48 19.68 4.58
CA LEU A 314 -13.54 18.65 5.05
C LEU A 314 -12.10 19.13 4.87
N SER A 315 -11.34 19.12 5.95
CA SER A 315 -9.92 19.42 5.90
C SER A 315 -9.12 18.45 6.77
N TRP A 316 -7.96 18.05 6.26
CA TRP A 316 -7.03 17.15 6.94
C TRP A 316 -5.63 17.37 6.42
N HIS A 317 -4.65 17.65 7.27
CA HIS A 317 -3.24 17.86 6.89
C HIS A 317 -3.03 18.91 5.80
N LYS A 318 -3.62 19.98 5.65
CA LYS A 318 -3.60 20.94 4.54
C LYS A 318 -4.41 20.52 3.31
N ARG A 319 -5.05 19.34 3.32
CA ARG A 319 -5.98 18.92 2.27
C ARG A 319 -7.36 19.45 2.62
N ALA A 320 -7.99 20.12 1.70
CA ALA A 320 -9.32 20.70 1.95
C ALA A 320 -10.23 20.53 0.74
N ALA A 321 -11.46 20.08 1.01
CA ALA A 321 -12.55 20.02 0.06
C ALA A 321 -13.77 20.75 0.62
N ASP A 322 -14.42 21.58 -0.18
CA ASP A 322 -15.59 22.36 0.27
C ASP A 322 -16.80 21.45 0.46
N LEU A 323 -16.96 20.47 -0.45
CA LEU A 323 -18.07 19.53 -0.43
C LEU A 323 -17.63 18.18 -0.96
N ILE A 324 -17.96 17.13 -0.24
CA ILE A 324 -17.87 15.74 -0.72
C ILE A 324 -19.23 15.09 -0.52
N MET A 325 -19.79 14.55 -1.61
CA MET A 325 -20.99 13.73 -1.56
C MET A 325 -20.66 12.34 -2.07
N LEU A 326 -21.04 11.33 -1.31
CA LEU A 326 -20.86 9.93 -1.67
C LEU A 326 -22.18 9.19 -1.48
N GLY A 327 -22.67 8.58 -2.54
CA GLY A 327 -23.78 7.66 -2.52
C GLY A 327 -23.35 6.33 -3.15
N ALA A 328 -23.43 5.24 -2.39
CA ALA A 328 -23.07 3.91 -2.88
C ALA A 328 -23.99 2.84 -2.33
N ILE A 329 -24.31 1.86 -3.17
CA ILE A 329 -25.05 0.66 -2.81
C ILE A 329 -24.17 -0.53 -3.14
N PHE A 330 -24.13 -1.46 -2.23
CA PHE A 330 -23.46 -2.74 -2.37
C PHE A 330 -24.50 -3.87 -2.25
N TYR A 331 -24.52 -4.79 -3.18
CA TYR A 331 -25.39 -5.98 -3.13
C TYR A 331 -24.77 -7.14 -3.92
N ASN A 332 -24.76 -8.31 -3.35
CA ASN A 332 -24.31 -9.54 -4.00
C ASN A 332 -23.04 -9.38 -4.84
N ARG A 333 -21.95 -8.86 -4.23
CA ARG A 333 -20.66 -8.55 -4.87
C ARG A 333 -20.71 -7.46 -5.95
N GLN A 334 -21.80 -6.75 -6.08
CA GLN A 334 -21.89 -5.60 -6.96
C GLN A 334 -21.82 -4.32 -6.15
N ILE A 335 -21.05 -3.37 -6.62
CA ILE A 335 -21.03 -2.00 -6.13
C ILE A 335 -21.75 -1.12 -7.15
N GLN A 336 -22.70 -0.35 -6.70
CA GLN A 336 -23.29 0.74 -7.45
C GLN A 336 -22.89 2.06 -6.78
N LEU A 337 -21.93 2.75 -7.38
CA LEU A 337 -21.60 4.13 -7.01
C LEU A 337 -22.65 5.04 -7.66
N GLN A 338 -23.64 5.44 -6.89
CA GLN A 338 -24.69 6.32 -7.39
C GLN A 338 -24.13 7.70 -7.70
N GLN A 339 -23.26 8.19 -6.81
CA GLN A 339 -22.61 9.48 -6.94
C GLN A 339 -21.36 9.52 -6.06
N LEU A 340 -20.26 9.98 -6.62
CA LEU A 340 -19.14 10.59 -5.90
C LEU A 340 -18.94 11.99 -6.49
N TYR A 341 -19.18 13.01 -5.71
CA TYR A 341 -18.98 14.40 -6.10
C TYR A 341 -18.01 15.06 -5.13
N ILE A 342 -16.97 15.65 -5.68
CA ILE A 342 -15.96 16.39 -4.93
C ILE A 342 -15.88 17.79 -5.49
N LYS A 343 -16.05 18.77 -4.61
CA LYS A 343 -15.89 20.19 -4.93
C LYS A 343 -14.79 20.79 -4.06
N GLN A 344 -13.89 21.49 -4.70
CA GLN A 344 -12.84 22.25 -4.06
C GLN A 344 -12.72 23.59 -4.77
N ARG A 345 -13.30 24.63 -4.19
CA ARG A 345 -13.44 25.96 -4.83
C ARG A 345 -14.10 25.86 -6.20
N GLN A 346 -13.34 26.06 -7.27
CA GLN A 346 -13.82 25.96 -8.67
C GLN A 346 -13.52 24.61 -9.32
N ASN A 347 -12.82 23.71 -8.60
CA ASN A 347 -12.56 22.36 -9.07
C ASN A 347 -13.73 21.45 -8.74
N GLU A 348 -14.19 20.68 -9.71
CA GLU A 348 -15.30 19.76 -9.57
C GLU A 348 -14.97 18.41 -10.21
N LEU A 349 -15.24 17.33 -9.49
CA LEU A 349 -15.15 15.97 -9.98
C LEU A 349 -16.42 15.22 -9.62
N SER A 350 -17.04 14.62 -10.61
CA SER A 350 -18.23 13.78 -10.45
C SER A 350 -17.98 12.42 -11.06
N MET A 351 -18.33 11.38 -10.33
CA MET A 351 -18.22 9.99 -10.77
C MET A 351 -19.47 9.22 -10.37
N SER A 352 -19.92 8.33 -11.24
CA SER A 352 -20.96 7.36 -10.93
C SER A 352 -20.72 6.07 -11.71
N GLY A 353 -21.28 4.96 -11.24
CA GLY A 353 -21.08 3.70 -11.95
C GLY A 353 -21.51 2.49 -11.16
N GLU A 354 -21.41 1.34 -11.78
CA GLU A 354 -21.66 0.04 -11.18
C GLU A 354 -20.60 -0.95 -11.60
N GLY A 355 -20.29 -1.92 -10.76
CA GLY A 355 -19.30 -2.93 -11.10
C GLY A 355 -19.33 -4.09 -10.13
N ALA A 356 -18.83 -5.23 -10.60
CA ALA A 356 -18.68 -6.42 -9.80
C ALA A 356 -17.34 -6.42 -9.07
N ILE A 357 -17.34 -6.80 -7.79
CA ILE A 357 -16.12 -7.02 -7.04
C ILE A 357 -15.57 -8.40 -7.39
N PRO A 358 -14.35 -8.49 -7.95
CA PRO A 358 -13.75 -9.75 -8.29
C PRO A 358 -13.59 -10.68 -7.07
N SER A 359 -13.82 -11.96 -7.26
CA SER A 359 -13.61 -12.95 -6.20
C SER A 359 -12.15 -13.31 -5.98
N LYS A 360 -11.32 -13.12 -7.01
CA LYS A 360 -9.88 -13.39 -7.00
C LYS A 360 -9.10 -12.20 -7.54
N SER A 361 -7.89 -12.01 -7.07
CA SER A 361 -7.02 -10.93 -7.56
C SER A 361 -6.71 -11.02 -9.07
N THR A 362 -6.69 -12.22 -9.64
CA THR A 362 -6.51 -12.44 -11.08
C THR A 362 -7.69 -11.99 -11.95
N ASP A 363 -8.88 -11.87 -11.36
CA ASP A 363 -10.09 -11.51 -12.11
C ASP A 363 -10.21 -9.99 -12.34
N TRP A 364 -9.31 -9.17 -11.75
CA TRP A 364 -9.24 -7.74 -12.06
C TRP A 364 -8.92 -7.45 -13.53
N LEU A 365 -8.32 -8.41 -14.24
CA LEU A 365 -8.09 -8.33 -15.68
C LEU A 365 -9.35 -8.63 -16.51
N LYS A 366 -10.45 -9.01 -15.87
CA LYS A 366 -11.76 -9.24 -16.49
C LYS A 366 -12.78 -8.27 -15.90
N PRO A 367 -12.67 -6.99 -16.21
CA PRO A 367 -13.49 -5.98 -15.59
C PRO A 367 -14.97 -6.19 -15.96
N ASP A 368 -15.83 -6.10 -14.97
CA ASP A 368 -17.29 -6.02 -15.14
C ASP A 368 -17.74 -4.74 -14.42
N PHE A 369 -17.70 -3.63 -15.15
CA PHE A 369 -18.10 -2.34 -14.62
C PHE A 369 -18.72 -1.44 -15.72
N ARG A 370 -19.54 -0.53 -15.28
CA ARG A 370 -20.06 0.59 -16.06
C ARG A 370 -19.97 1.85 -15.24
N GLY A 371 -19.46 2.92 -15.83
CA GLY A 371 -19.33 4.18 -15.09
C GLY A 371 -19.21 5.38 -16.00
N GLN A 372 -19.37 6.54 -15.40
CA GLN A 372 -19.14 7.83 -16.02
C GLN A 372 -18.30 8.70 -15.10
N ILE A 373 -17.48 9.54 -15.68
CA ILE A 373 -16.64 10.50 -15.00
C ILE A 373 -16.77 11.86 -15.70
N LEU A 374 -16.90 12.90 -14.90
CA LEU A 374 -16.88 14.28 -15.36
C LEU A 374 -16.03 15.09 -14.38
N GLY A 375 -14.95 15.67 -14.87
CA GLY A 375 -14.02 16.48 -14.08
C GLY A 375 -13.78 17.83 -14.76
N LYS A 376 -13.92 18.90 -14.01
CA LYS A 376 -13.53 20.24 -14.41
C LYS A 376 -12.58 20.80 -13.35
N ILE A 377 -11.31 20.64 -13.59
CA ILE A 377 -10.25 21.04 -12.68
C ILE A 377 -9.61 22.33 -13.23
N THR A 378 -9.89 23.44 -12.59
CA THR A 378 -9.40 24.77 -13.00
C THR A 378 -8.06 25.12 -12.36
N ASP A 379 -7.69 24.42 -11.29
CA ASP A 379 -6.38 24.50 -10.61
C ASP A 379 -5.96 23.11 -10.20
N LEU A 380 -5.14 22.47 -11.05
CA LEU A 380 -4.66 21.12 -10.83
C LEU A 380 -3.74 21.01 -9.61
N GLY A 381 -2.95 22.04 -9.31
CA GLY A 381 -2.07 22.05 -8.14
C GLY A 381 -2.85 21.99 -6.85
N GLN A 382 -3.89 22.79 -6.75
CA GLN A 382 -4.77 22.80 -5.61
C GLN A 382 -5.57 21.52 -5.50
N PHE A 383 -6.07 20.98 -6.60
CA PHE A 383 -6.81 19.72 -6.62
C PHE A 383 -5.93 18.52 -6.23
N ALA A 384 -4.66 18.51 -6.68
CA ALA A 384 -3.69 17.48 -6.34
C ALA A 384 -3.34 17.43 -4.83
N GLU A 385 -3.48 18.55 -4.12
CA GLU A 385 -3.31 18.58 -2.66
C GLU A 385 -4.27 17.63 -1.93
N LEU A 386 -5.47 17.40 -2.47
CA LEU A 386 -6.42 16.44 -1.90
C LEU A 386 -5.83 15.03 -1.80
N PHE A 387 -4.96 14.68 -2.73
CA PHE A 387 -4.29 13.37 -2.81
C PHE A 387 -2.90 13.37 -2.18
N GLY A 388 -2.49 14.48 -1.54
CA GLY A 388 -1.21 14.60 -0.85
C GLY A 388 -0.05 14.98 -1.74
N ALA A 389 -0.31 15.33 -2.99
CA ALA A 389 0.72 15.87 -3.87
C ALA A 389 1.02 17.34 -3.52
N GLY A 390 2.29 17.75 -3.64
CA GLY A 390 2.67 19.13 -3.38
C GLY A 390 2.13 20.07 -4.48
N PRO A 391 1.62 21.25 -4.14
CA PRO A 391 1.08 22.21 -5.13
C PRO A 391 2.12 22.71 -6.12
N ARG A 392 3.41 22.52 -5.83
CA ARG A 392 4.53 22.89 -6.73
C ARG A 392 4.80 21.86 -7.82
N ASP A 393 4.25 20.66 -7.70
CA ASP A 393 4.49 19.58 -8.64
C ASP A 393 3.46 19.56 -9.76
N PHE A 394 2.31 20.18 -9.52
CA PHE A 394 1.19 20.23 -10.46
C PHE A 394 0.63 21.64 -10.57
N ALA A 395 0.28 22.07 -11.77
CA ALA A 395 -0.47 23.30 -12.03
C ALA A 395 -1.22 23.20 -13.37
N GLY A 396 -2.09 24.15 -13.64
CA GLY A 396 -2.85 24.25 -14.87
C GLY A 396 -4.28 23.75 -14.77
N THR A 397 -4.94 23.63 -15.91
CA THR A 397 -6.34 23.23 -16.00
C THR A 397 -6.48 21.88 -16.69
N ILE A 398 -7.40 21.03 -16.22
CA ILE A 398 -7.74 19.78 -16.89
C ILE A 398 -9.24 19.55 -16.87
N ALA A 399 -9.79 19.16 -18.00
CA ALA A 399 -11.16 18.68 -18.13
C ALA A 399 -11.13 17.20 -18.53
N ILE A 400 -11.93 16.39 -17.86
CA ILE A 400 -12.06 14.95 -18.08
C ILE A 400 -13.53 14.64 -18.25
N GLU A 401 -13.87 13.91 -19.31
CA GLU A 401 -15.22 13.43 -19.54
C GLU A 401 -15.15 12.02 -20.12
N GLY A 402 -16.01 11.14 -19.63
CA GLY A 402 -16.05 9.81 -20.21
C GLY A 402 -17.16 8.93 -19.68
N THR A 403 -17.46 7.92 -20.46
CA THR A 403 -18.30 6.80 -20.08
C THR A 403 -17.52 5.52 -20.34
N LEU A 404 -17.51 4.61 -19.37
CA LEU A 404 -16.82 3.36 -19.47
C LEU A 404 -17.81 2.23 -19.21
N ASN A 405 -17.82 1.25 -20.08
CA ASN A 405 -18.60 0.04 -19.93
C ASN A 405 -17.72 -1.16 -20.28
N ALA A 406 -17.56 -2.07 -19.34
CA ALA A 406 -16.83 -3.30 -19.57
C ALA A 406 -17.68 -4.45 -19.00
N ARG A 407 -18.31 -5.23 -19.85
CA ARG A 407 -19.19 -6.31 -19.47
C ARG A 407 -18.99 -7.52 -20.40
N GLU A 408 -18.89 -8.73 -19.84
CA GLU A 408 -18.73 -9.95 -20.62
C GLU A 408 -17.57 -9.88 -21.64
N ARG A 409 -16.44 -9.25 -21.25
CA ARG A 409 -15.28 -8.96 -22.12
C ARG A 409 -15.57 -8.00 -23.27
N LYS A 410 -16.70 -7.33 -23.28
CA LYS A 410 -17.01 -6.28 -24.25
C LYS A 410 -16.79 -4.92 -23.62
N LEU A 411 -16.03 -4.08 -24.29
CA LEU A 411 -15.79 -2.71 -23.89
C LEU A 411 -16.71 -1.78 -24.66
N GLY A 412 -17.14 -0.71 -24.01
CA GLY A 412 -17.89 0.35 -24.66
C GLY A 412 -17.65 1.68 -23.99
N GLY A 413 -17.85 2.76 -24.72
CA GLY A 413 -17.73 4.10 -24.18
C GLY A 413 -16.54 4.87 -24.74
N PHE A 414 -16.23 5.96 -24.06
CA PHE A 414 -15.13 6.85 -24.40
C PHE A 414 -14.56 7.52 -23.15
N LEU A 415 -13.35 7.99 -23.26
CA LEU A 415 -12.70 8.87 -22.27
C LEU A 415 -11.99 9.99 -23.04
N THR A 416 -12.31 11.23 -22.73
CA THR A 416 -11.61 12.41 -23.21
C THR A 416 -10.96 13.13 -22.06
N ALA A 417 -9.74 13.58 -22.26
CA ALA A 417 -9.05 14.47 -21.34
C ALA A 417 -8.42 15.62 -22.12
N SER A 418 -8.62 16.84 -21.66
CA SER A 418 -7.99 18.01 -22.25
C SER A 418 -7.44 18.90 -21.13
N GLY A 419 -6.23 19.41 -21.33
CA GLY A 419 -5.58 20.26 -20.34
C GLY A 419 -4.77 21.37 -21.01
N ASN A 420 -4.67 22.50 -20.32
CA ASN A 420 -3.90 23.65 -20.80
C ASN A 420 -3.02 24.20 -19.69
N SER A 421 -1.86 24.73 -20.10
CA SER A 421 -0.89 25.35 -19.18
C SER A 421 -0.55 24.46 -17.99
N LEU A 422 -0.37 23.16 -18.24
CA LEU A 422 -0.09 22.17 -17.22
C LEU A 422 1.36 22.29 -16.74
N SER A 423 1.59 22.15 -15.46
CA SER A 423 2.89 21.83 -14.89
C SER A 423 2.80 20.47 -14.21
N LEU A 424 3.61 19.52 -14.66
CA LEU A 424 3.70 18.18 -14.09
C LEU A 424 5.13 17.94 -13.65
N PHE A 425 5.37 17.71 -12.36
CA PHE A 425 6.71 17.50 -11.79
C PHE A 425 7.70 18.61 -12.19
N LYS A 426 7.26 19.88 -12.09
CA LYS A 426 8.02 21.08 -12.48
C LYS A 426 8.31 21.22 -13.98
N ARG A 427 7.67 20.39 -14.83
CA ARG A 427 7.75 20.47 -16.28
C ARG A 427 6.50 21.12 -16.83
N GLN A 428 6.66 22.15 -17.64
CA GLN A 428 5.55 22.85 -18.25
C GLN A 428 5.11 22.12 -19.53
N ILE A 429 3.81 21.97 -19.70
CA ILE A 429 3.12 21.38 -20.85
C ILE A 429 2.03 22.38 -21.24
N ASP A 430 2.08 22.89 -22.45
CA ASP A 430 1.12 23.92 -22.90
C ASP A 430 -0.25 23.29 -23.14
N ARG A 431 -0.28 22.07 -23.71
CA ARG A 431 -1.52 21.37 -24.05
C ARG A 431 -1.38 19.86 -23.84
N LEU A 432 -2.40 19.28 -23.23
CA LEU A 432 -2.67 17.85 -23.18
C LEU A 432 -4.00 17.58 -23.89
N SER A 433 -4.05 16.62 -24.77
CA SER A 433 -5.28 16.08 -25.35
C SER A 433 -5.20 14.58 -25.40
N ALA A 434 -6.20 13.90 -24.91
CA ALA A 434 -6.32 12.45 -24.99
C ALA A 434 -7.75 12.06 -25.32
N LYS A 435 -7.92 11.12 -26.24
CA LYS A 435 -9.21 10.55 -26.61
C LYS A 435 -9.08 9.04 -26.77
N ILE A 436 -9.81 8.33 -25.94
CA ILE A 436 -9.86 6.87 -25.89
C ILE A 436 -11.28 6.44 -26.20
N ASN A 437 -11.42 5.53 -27.16
CA ASN A 437 -12.69 4.88 -27.47
C ASN A 437 -12.63 3.41 -27.08
N LEU A 438 -13.69 2.93 -26.51
CA LEU A 438 -13.89 1.52 -26.16
C LEU A 438 -14.93 0.92 -27.10
N LYS A 439 -14.52 -0.05 -27.90
CA LYS A 439 -15.36 -0.68 -28.92
C LYS A 439 -15.33 -2.19 -28.76
N ALA A 440 -16.41 -2.76 -28.27
CA ALA A 440 -16.56 -4.20 -28.11
C ALA A 440 -15.32 -4.87 -27.46
N ASP A 441 -14.47 -5.42 -28.29
CA ASP A 441 -13.31 -6.20 -27.87
C ASP A 441 -12.00 -5.39 -27.90
N ALA A 442 -12.09 -4.07 -28.14
CA ALA A 442 -10.91 -3.25 -28.34
C ALA A 442 -10.94 -1.93 -27.53
N LEU A 443 -9.80 -1.55 -27.01
CA LEU A 443 -9.51 -0.21 -26.53
C LEU A 443 -8.71 0.51 -27.62
N GLU A 444 -9.22 1.63 -28.09
CA GLU A 444 -8.62 2.44 -29.12
C GLU A 444 -8.21 3.80 -28.57
N LEU A 445 -6.92 4.04 -28.47
CA LEU A 445 -6.36 5.38 -28.25
C LEU A 445 -6.40 6.12 -29.59
N GLU A 446 -7.49 6.88 -29.79
CA GLU A 446 -7.68 7.62 -31.03
C GLU A 446 -6.66 8.74 -31.15
N GLN A 447 -6.41 9.43 -30.07
CA GLN A 447 -5.47 10.53 -30.02
C GLN A 447 -4.91 10.67 -28.60
N PHE A 448 -3.61 10.84 -28.53
CA PHE A 448 -2.91 11.37 -27.36
C PHE A 448 -1.89 12.40 -27.86
N GLU A 449 -1.91 13.59 -27.28
CA GLU A 449 -0.97 14.65 -27.61
C GLU A 449 -0.56 15.38 -26.34
N LEU A 450 0.76 15.46 -26.14
CA LEU A 450 1.40 16.38 -25.21
C LEU A 450 2.17 17.40 -26.04
N ALA A 451 1.91 18.67 -25.85
CA ALA A 451 2.59 19.73 -26.58
C ALA A 451 3.20 20.77 -25.62
N ARG A 452 4.40 21.21 -25.90
CA ARG A 452 5.10 22.29 -25.23
C ARG A 452 5.86 23.13 -26.27
N LYS A 453 5.44 24.38 -26.45
CA LYS A 453 5.97 25.23 -27.51
C LYS A 453 5.90 24.53 -28.89
N LYS A 454 7.05 24.15 -29.47
CA LYS A 454 7.17 23.39 -30.69
C LYS A 454 7.38 21.90 -30.50
N ASP A 455 7.55 21.48 -29.23
CA ASP A 455 7.76 20.09 -28.87
C ASP A 455 6.41 19.39 -28.75
N PHE A 456 6.35 18.15 -29.19
CA PHE A 456 5.17 17.32 -29.00
C PHE A 456 5.52 15.85 -28.88
N ILE A 457 4.65 15.14 -28.19
CA ILE A 457 4.56 13.67 -28.17
C ILE A 457 3.14 13.33 -28.58
N ARG A 458 2.99 12.54 -29.63
CA ARG A 458 1.70 12.02 -30.11
C ARG A 458 1.72 10.52 -30.04
N ALA A 459 0.62 9.93 -29.65
CA ALA A 459 0.42 8.50 -29.67
C ALA A 459 -0.98 8.17 -30.16
N GLN A 460 -1.08 7.06 -30.88
CA GLN A 460 -2.34 6.43 -31.25
C GLN A 460 -2.17 4.92 -31.24
N GLY A 461 -3.24 4.18 -30.97
CA GLY A 461 -3.11 2.74 -30.93
C GLY A 461 -4.42 2.03 -30.62
N LYS A 462 -4.37 0.74 -30.74
CA LYS A 462 -5.49 -0.16 -30.48
C LYS A 462 -4.99 -1.39 -29.72
N ILE A 463 -5.74 -1.80 -28.71
CA ILE A 463 -5.53 -3.03 -27.96
C ILE A 463 -6.76 -3.90 -28.17
N ASP A 464 -6.58 -5.08 -28.72
CA ASP A 464 -7.63 -6.09 -28.84
C ASP A 464 -7.63 -6.96 -27.56
N ILE A 465 -8.72 -6.92 -26.81
CA ILE A 465 -8.86 -7.61 -25.52
C ILE A 465 -9.36 -9.04 -25.71
N SER A 466 -9.94 -9.36 -26.89
CA SER A 466 -10.55 -10.66 -27.16
C SER A 466 -9.53 -11.75 -27.52
N HIS A 467 -8.40 -11.37 -28.14
CA HIS A 467 -7.39 -12.29 -28.65
C HIS A 467 -6.01 -11.95 -28.11
N ASP A 468 -5.58 -12.60 -27.05
CA ASP A 468 -4.23 -12.55 -26.48
C ASP A 468 -3.62 -11.14 -26.34
N ASN A 469 -4.47 -10.12 -26.15
CA ASN A 469 -4.06 -8.71 -26.04
C ASN A 469 -3.21 -8.26 -27.24
N ASN A 470 -3.61 -8.59 -28.46
CA ASN A 470 -3.01 -8.02 -29.66
C ASN A 470 -3.13 -6.49 -29.61
N TYR A 471 -2.03 -5.82 -29.81
CA TYR A 471 -2.00 -4.37 -29.79
C TYR A 471 -1.19 -3.82 -30.96
N SER A 472 -1.60 -2.68 -31.45
CA SER A 472 -0.93 -1.95 -32.51
C SER A 472 -1.01 -0.46 -32.22
N GLY A 473 -0.04 0.28 -32.70
CA GLY A 473 -0.04 1.72 -32.53
C GLY A 473 1.18 2.39 -33.09
N SER A 474 1.24 3.69 -32.86
CA SER A 474 2.40 4.51 -33.19
C SER A 474 2.60 5.57 -32.11
N ILE A 475 3.87 5.91 -31.91
CA ILE A 475 4.29 7.02 -31.05
C ILE A 475 5.20 7.89 -31.91
N GLU A 476 4.89 9.17 -32.01
CA GLU A 476 5.71 10.19 -32.64
C GLU A 476 6.09 11.22 -31.58
N ALA A 477 7.38 11.55 -31.47
CA ALA A 477 7.83 12.63 -30.62
C ALA A 477 8.82 13.53 -31.37
N LYS A 478 8.65 14.82 -31.20
CA LYS A 478 9.58 15.83 -31.66
C LYS A 478 9.90 16.76 -30.52
N ILE A 479 11.15 16.78 -30.13
CA ILE A 479 11.67 17.53 -28.99
C ILE A 479 12.80 18.42 -29.50
N GLY A 480 12.67 19.72 -29.30
CA GLY A 480 13.67 20.68 -29.75
C GLY A 480 14.93 20.68 -28.93
N ASP A 481 14.80 20.35 -27.63
CA ASP A 481 15.95 20.21 -26.73
C ASP A 481 15.69 19.13 -25.67
N ALA A 482 16.29 17.96 -25.86
CA ALA A 482 16.16 16.84 -24.95
C ALA A 482 16.76 17.12 -23.56
N SER A 483 17.74 18.02 -23.45
CA SER A 483 18.34 18.37 -22.16
C SER A 483 17.36 19.02 -21.20
N GLU A 484 16.28 19.62 -21.70
CA GLU A 484 15.22 20.18 -20.87
C GLU A 484 14.33 19.11 -20.22
N TYR A 485 14.24 17.90 -20.76
CA TYR A 485 13.33 16.82 -20.31
C TYR A 485 14.05 15.73 -19.55
N PHE A 486 15.26 15.42 -19.95
CA PHE A 486 16.05 14.39 -19.29
C PHE A 486 17.05 15.02 -18.32
N LEU A 487 17.37 14.35 -17.22
CA LEU A 487 18.47 14.71 -16.31
C LEU A 487 19.86 14.45 -16.95
N LEU A 488 19.91 14.39 -18.27
CA LEU A 488 21.13 14.40 -19.03
C LEU A 488 21.78 15.73 -18.75
N GLY A 489 22.92 15.75 -18.06
CA GLY A 489 23.64 16.96 -17.72
C GLY A 489 23.64 17.92 -18.90
N ARG A 490 23.48 19.21 -18.65
CA ARG A 490 23.44 20.23 -19.72
C ARG A 490 24.54 19.92 -20.72
N ALA A 491 24.15 19.79 -21.99
CA ALA A 491 25.12 19.69 -23.08
C ALA A 491 26.16 20.77 -22.88
N GLY A 492 27.41 20.39 -22.91
CA GLY A 492 28.61 21.13 -22.64
C GLY A 492 28.51 22.66 -22.43
N SER A 493 29.51 23.30 -22.01
CA SER A 493 29.56 24.71 -21.61
C SER A 493 28.83 25.74 -22.49
N ASN A 494 28.36 25.38 -23.66
CA ASN A 494 27.71 26.27 -24.64
C ASN A 494 26.18 26.17 -24.67
N GLY A 495 25.52 25.29 -23.87
CA GLY A 495 24.06 25.25 -23.76
C GLY A 495 23.29 24.98 -25.07
N ALA A 496 23.92 24.34 -26.04
CA ALA A 496 23.30 24.06 -27.33
C ALA A 496 22.20 23.00 -27.21
N ALA A 497 21.08 23.22 -27.87
CA ALA A 497 19.93 22.34 -27.86
C ALA A 497 20.22 20.99 -28.53
N ILE A 498 19.67 19.91 -28.01
CA ILE A 498 19.75 18.57 -28.58
C ILE A 498 18.36 18.19 -29.11
N PRO A 499 18.07 18.46 -30.38
CA PRO A 499 16.80 18.05 -30.97
C PRO A 499 16.73 16.52 -31.09
N VAL A 500 15.58 15.96 -30.74
CA VAL A 500 15.28 14.54 -30.85
C VAL A 500 13.99 14.33 -31.61
N GLN A 501 14.02 13.42 -32.56
CA GLN A 501 12.84 12.90 -33.24
C GLN A 501 12.72 11.41 -32.96
N LEU A 502 11.53 10.96 -32.60
CA LEU A 502 11.23 9.56 -32.29
C LEU A 502 9.99 9.15 -33.06
N ASN A 503 10.11 8.05 -33.80
CA ASN A 503 8.99 7.37 -34.43
C ASN A 503 8.99 5.91 -34.00
N THR A 504 7.90 5.44 -33.44
CA THR A 504 7.75 4.06 -33.00
C THR A 504 6.51 3.47 -33.63
N LYS A 505 6.65 2.32 -34.27
CA LYS A 505 5.53 1.48 -34.70
C LYS A 505 5.41 0.28 -33.79
N ILE A 506 4.19 0.02 -33.37
CA ILE A 506 3.88 -1.05 -32.44
C ILE A 506 2.95 -2.02 -33.14
N SER A 507 3.30 -3.28 -33.17
CA SER A 507 2.45 -4.34 -33.71
C SER A 507 2.60 -5.58 -32.85
N SER A 508 1.51 -6.25 -32.59
CA SER A 508 1.34 -7.50 -31.81
C SER A 508 2.61 -8.11 -31.20
N GLY A 509 3.09 -7.49 -30.13
CA GLY A 509 4.27 -7.98 -29.43
C GLY A 509 5.63 -7.54 -29.99
N SER A 510 5.68 -6.68 -31.00
CA SER A 510 6.91 -6.10 -31.57
C SER A 510 6.84 -4.59 -31.59
N TRP A 511 7.89 -3.96 -31.08
CA TRP A 511 8.12 -2.53 -31.14
C TRP A 511 9.26 -2.25 -32.14
N ASP A 512 9.00 -1.42 -33.12
CA ASP A 512 9.96 -0.93 -34.11
C ASP A 512 10.14 0.56 -33.87
N MET A 513 11.27 0.93 -33.31
CA MET A 513 11.60 2.27 -32.85
C MET A 513 12.68 2.86 -33.75
N GLN A 514 12.46 4.06 -34.25
CA GLN A 514 13.43 4.87 -34.96
C GLN A 514 13.56 6.20 -34.20
N ALA A 515 14.76 6.55 -33.82
CA ALA A 515 15.05 7.83 -33.19
C ALA A 515 16.24 8.48 -33.88
N ALA A 516 16.15 9.77 -34.07
CA ALA A 516 17.25 10.58 -34.54
C ALA A 516 17.48 11.70 -33.55
N PHE A 517 18.74 11.96 -33.20
CA PHE A 517 19.11 13.11 -32.38
C PHE A 517 20.31 13.82 -33.00
N SER A 518 20.25 15.13 -33.00
CA SER A 518 21.29 15.96 -33.60
C SER A 518 22.10 16.64 -32.52
N LEU A 519 23.39 16.45 -32.53
CA LEU A 519 24.32 17.17 -31.69
C LEU A 519 24.81 18.44 -32.40
N PRO A 520 25.17 19.50 -31.65
CA PRO A 520 25.66 20.74 -32.27
C PRO A 520 26.86 20.53 -33.17
N GLY A 521 26.78 21.00 -34.43
CA GLY A 521 27.85 20.82 -35.40
C GLY A 521 28.03 19.41 -35.93
N SER A 522 27.16 18.47 -35.55
CA SER A 522 27.23 17.07 -35.93
C SER A 522 26.13 16.69 -36.95
N SER A 523 26.35 15.66 -37.72
CA SER A 523 25.26 14.96 -38.41
C SER A 523 24.34 14.26 -37.45
N PRO A 524 23.05 14.06 -37.77
CA PRO A 524 22.14 13.32 -36.89
C PRO A 524 22.66 11.91 -36.60
N VAL A 525 22.55 11.52 -35.36
CA VAL A 525 22.78 10.13 -34.89
C VAL A 525 21.45 9.40 -34.99
N ASP A 526 21.45 8.29 -35.73
CA ASP A 526 20.26 7.48 -35.94
C ASP A 526 20.29 6.25 -35.04
N LEU A 527 19.17 6.00 -34.37
CA LEU A 527 18.93 4.81 -33.58
C LEU A 527 17.74 4.06 -34.16
N ALA A 528 17.93 2.83 -34.54
CA ALA A 528 16.86 1.91 -34.88
C ALA A 528 16.87 0.76 -33.88
N ALA A 529 15.72 0.44 -33.31
CA ALA A 529 15.60 -0.67 -32.36
C ALA A 529 14.31 -1.45 -32.58
N LYS A 530 14.44 -2.77 -32.53
CA LYS A 530 13.30 -3.69 -32.60
C LYS A 530 13.36 -4.65 -31.42
N PHE A 531 12.30 -4.71 -30.66
CA PHE A 531 12.23 -5.54 -29.47
C PHE A 531 10.79 -6.00 -29.21
N PRO A 532 10.59 -7.21 -28.64
CA PRO A 532 9.29 -7.67 -28.21
C PRO A 532 8.96 -7.04 -26.86
N LEU A 533 7.78 -6.45 -26.76
CA LEU A 533 7.24 -5.98 -25.51
C LEU A 533 5.77 -6.36 -25.45
N LYS A 534 5.39 -7.18 -24.48
CA LYS A 534 3.99 -7.59 -24.25
C LYS A 534 3.40 -6.79 -23.09
N ILE A 535 2.18 -6.32 -23.26
CA ILE A 535 1.45 -5.62 -22.20
C ILE A 535 1.28 -6.58 -21.02
N GLY A 536 1.67 -6.12 -19.81
CA GLY A 536 1.63 -6.95 -18.60
C GLY A 536 2.82 -7.88 -18.40
N GLN A 537 3.83 -7.81 -19.29
CA GLN A 537 5.09 -8.53 -19.12
C GLN A 537 5.85 -7.97 -17.92
N ASP A 538 6.40 -8.84 -17.09
CA ASP A 538 7.29 -8.43 -16.00
C ASP A 538 8.66 -7.96 -16.54
N TRP A 539 9.34 -7.13 -15.74
CA TRP A 539 10.60 -6.52 -16.13
C TRP A 539 11.71 -7.55 -16.40
N LYS A 540 11.74 -8.65 -15.68
CA LYS A 540 12.74 -9.71 -15.85
C LYS A 540 12.57 -10.42 -17.20
N THR A 541 11.34 -10.77 -17.54
CA THR A 541 11.00 -11.37 -18.84
C THR A 541 11.29 -10.41 -19.99
N PHE A 542 11.07 -9.10 -19.81
CA PHE A 542 11.44 -8.09 -20.80
C PHE A 542 12.96 -8.04 -21.03
N LEU A 543 13.78 -8.01 -19.98
CA LEU A 543 15.24 -7.99 -20.10
C LEU A 543 15.81 -9.23 -20.80
N ALA A 544 15.16 -10.38 -20.62
CA ALA A 544 15.53 -11.63 -21.28
C ALA A 544 14.99 -11.75 -22.72
N SER A 545 14.17 -10.81 -23.18
CA SER A 545 13.58 -10.84 -24.51
C SER A 545 14.58 -10.42 -25.60
N PRO A 546 14.48 -10.97 -26.83
CA PRO A 546 15.41 -10.64 -27.89
C PRO A 546 15.29 -9.15 -28.29
N LEU A 547 16.43 -8.50 -28.42
CA LEU A 547 16.58 -7.11 -28.84
C LEU A 547 17.45 -7.04 -30.10
N GLU A 548 17.02 -6.27 -31.06
CA GLU A 548 17.84 -5.83 -32.19
C GLU A 548 17.88 -4.31 -32.16
N ALA A 549 19.06 -3.72 -32.01
CA ALA A 549 19.21 -2.27 -32.07
C ALA A 549 20.48 -1.90 -32.84
N THR A 550 20.39 -0.83 -33.60
CA THR A 550 21.52 -0.27 -34.34
C THR A 550 21.61 1.22 -34.08
N ILE A 551 22.78 1.67 -33.71
CA ILE A 551 23.10 3.10 -33.54
C ILE A 551 24.11 3.47 -34.62
N HIS A 552 23.79 4.44 -35.45
CA HIS A 552 24.65 4.95 -36.48
C HIS A 552 25.13 6.36 -36.16
N PHE A 553 26.44 6.53 -36.06
CA PHE A 553 27.13 7.79 -35.80
C PHE A 553 27.82 8.24 -37.06
N PRO A 554 27.18 9.06 -37.94
CA PRO A 554 27.80 9.43 -39.19
C PRO A 554 28.99 10.37 -39.04
N ALA A 555 28.88 11.35 -38.19
CA ALA A 555 29.98 12.25 -37.79
C ALA A 555 29.53 13.09 -36.59
N VAL A 556 29.94 12.71 -35.42
CA VAL A 556 29.63 13.39 -34.15
C VAL A 556 30.81 14.23 -33.72
N VAL A 557 30.63 15.54 -33.67
CA VAL A 557 31.63 16.48 -33.15
C VAL A 557 31.61 16.48 -31.64
N LEU A 558 32.68 15.99 -31.00
CA LEU A 558 32.75 15.80 -29.56
C LEU A 558 32.71 17.11 -28.77
N ALA A 559 33.23 18.21 -29.30
CA ALA A 559 33.20 19.51 -28.63
C ALA A 559 31.80 20.00 -28.23
N GLY A 560 30.77 19.54 -28.93
CA GLY A 560 29.37 19.86 -28.63
C GLY A 560 28.58 18.72 -27.98
N ALA A 561 29.21 17.59 -27.74
CA ALA A 561 28.55 16.42 -27.20
C ALA A 561 28.25 16.52 -25.71
N PRO A 562 27.12 15.97 -25.22
CA PRO A 562 26.86 15.87 -23.79
C PRO A 562 27.89 15.00 -23.09
N GLN A 563 28.21 15.32 -21.82
CA GLN A 563 29.23 14.62 -21.04
C GLN A 563 29.03 13.10 -20.94
N PHE A 564 27.82 12.60 -21.07
CA PHE A 564 27.57 11.15 -21.04
C PHE A 564 28.03 10.43 -22.33
N LEU A 565 28.21 11.17 -23.44
CA LEU A 565 28.73 10.62 -24.70
C LEU A 565 30.26 10.74 -24.82
N HIS A 566 30.88 11.57 -24.01
CA HIS A 566 32.33 11.65 -23.92
C HIS A 566 32.76 11.55 -22.46
N PRO A 567 32.92 10.35 -21.93
CA PRO A 567 33.38 10.20 -20.56
C PRO A 567 34.82 10.77 -20.43
N ALA A 568 34.92 12.07 -20.20
CA ALA A 568 36.10 12.83 -19.81
C ALA A 568 37.45 12.51 -20.54
N ILE A 569 37.42 11.79 -21.68
CA ILE A 569 38.65 11.34 -22.37
C ILE A 569 39.02 12.31 -23.49
N PHE A 570 38.08 12.70 -24.34
CA PHE A 570 38.36 13.62 -25.46
C PHE A 570 37.41 14.82 -25.44
N ASN A 571 37.97 16.02 -25.46
CA ASN A 571 37.19 17.25 -25.50
C ASN A 571 36.84 17.68 -26.90
N GLU A 572 37.64 17.30 -27.90
CA GLU A 572 37.47 17.58 -29.28
C GLU A 572 37.67 16.32 -30.13
N GLY A 573 37.23 16.36 -31.35
CA GLY A 573 37.35 15.28 -32.33
C GLY A 573 36.03 14.93 -32.98
N ILE A 574 36.08 14.00 -33.92
CA ILE A 574 34.91 13.49 -34.64
C ILE A 574 34.78 12.00 -34.39
N LEU A 575 33.63 11.61 -33.86
CA LEU A 575 33.28 10.22 -33.65
C LEU A 575 32.35 9.74 -34.78
N SER A 576 32.68 8.61 -35.40
CA SER A 576 31.84 8.00 -36.44
C SER A 576 31.81 6.48 -36.27
N GLY A 577 30.78 5.81 -36.77
CA GLY A 577 30.66 4.37 -36.67
C GLY A 577 29.23 3.86 -36.63
N THR A 578 29.14 2.57 -36.47
CA THR A 578 27.87 1.87 -36.31
C THR A 578 28.03 0.79 -35.22
N ILE A 579 27.14 0.77 -34.28
CA ILE A 579 27.04 -0.26 -33.23
C ILE A 579 25.70 -0.95 -33.37
N SER A 580 25.72 -2.27 -33.41
CA SER A 580 24.53 -3.10 -33.40
C SER A 580 24.50 -3.94 -32.13
N LEU A 581 23.37 -3.95 -31.47
CA LEU A 581 23.07 -4.78 -30.28
C LEU A 581 22.12 -5.89 -30.72
N SER A 582 22.42 -7.11 -30.30
CA SER A 582 21.57 -8.28 -30.58
C SER A 582 21.49 -9.16 -29.33
N GLN A 583 20.70 -10.22 -29.38
CA GLN A 583 20.34 -11.14 -28.28
C GLN A 583 19.34 -10.53 -27.30
N ASN A 584 19.71 -10.18 -26.07
CA ASN A 584 18.81 -9.62 -25.07
C ASN A 584 19.51 -8.57 -24.19
N LEU A 585 18.76 -7.86 -23.37
CA LEU A 585 19.32 -6.81 -22.51
C LEU A 585 20.11 -7.34 -21.31
N GLU A 586 19.90 -8.60 -20.90
CA GLU A 586 20.69 -9.23 -19.82
C GLU A 586 22.08 -9.61 -20.30
N HIS A 587 22.20 -10.07 -21.56
CA HIS A 587 23.42 -10.50 -22.18
C HIS A 587 23.48 -9.99 -23.62
N PRO A 588 23.72 -8.66 -23.81
CA PRO A 588 23.76 -8.08 -25.14
C PRO A 588 25.00 -8.54 -25.92
N SER A 589 24.80 -8.98 -27.14
CA SER A 589 25.88 -9.16 -28.10
C SER A 589 26.06 -7.87 -28.88
N ILE A 590 27.25 -7.29 -28.80
CA ILE A 590 27.57 -6.00 -29.41
C ILE A 590 28.42 -6.27 -30.68
N SER A 591 28.05 -5.69 -31.79
CA SER A 591 28.84 -5.79 -33.01
C SER A 591 28.93 -4.42 -33.72
N GLY A 592 29.95 -4.26 -34.54
CA GLY A 592 30.15 -3.02 -35.28
C GLY A 592 31.47 -2.36 -34.98
N GLU A 593 31.61 -1.12 -35.38
CA GLU A 593 32.83 -0.34 -35.20
C GLU A 593 32.55 1.13 -34.89
N VAL A 594 33.46 1.72 -34.14
CA VAL A 594 33.49 3.15 -33.83
C VAL A 594 34.88 3.68 -34.13
N GLN A 595 34.94 4.80 -34.83
CA GLN A 595 36.17 5.49 -35.21
C GLN A 595 36.20 6.87 -34.56
N LEU A 596 37.36 7.24 -34.04
CA LEU A 596 37.67 8.58 -33.59
C LEU A 596 38.67 9.20 -34.57
N LEU A 597 38.42 10.45 -34.97
CA LEU A 597 39.32 11.23 -35.78
C LEU A 597 39.64 12.56 -35.11
N ASN A 598 40.92 12.93 -35.11
CA ASN A 598 41.44 14.22 -34.62
C ASN A 598 41.00 14.52 -33.15
N GLY A 599 40.96 13.48 -32.30
CA GLY A 599 40.65 13.63 -30.91
C GLY A 599 41.69 14.48 -30.17
N VAL A 600 41.24 15.35 -29.28
CA VAL A 600 42.08 16.16 -28.42
C VAL A 600 41.63 15.94 -26.97
N LEU A 601 42.59 15.62 -26.10
CA LEU A 601 42.39 15.56 -24.66
C LEU A 601 43.09 16.80 -24.05
N GLN A 602 42.30 17.73 -23.53
CA GLN A 602 42.76 18.89 -22.81
C GLN A 602 42.49 18.76 -21.32
N ASN A 603 43.28 19.38 -20.48
CA ASN A 603 43.19 19.38 -19.00
C ASN A 603 43.73 18.13 -18.29
N ALA A 604 44.54 17.36 -18.97
CA ALA A 604 45.39 16.36 -18.31
C ALA A 604 46.83 16.86 -18.24
N PRO A 605 47.69 16.35 -17.36
CA PRO A 605 49.11 16.69 -17.38
C PRO A 605 49.80 16.40 -18.72
N LEU A 606 49.07 15.75 -19.62
CA LEU A 606 49.49 15.45 -20.98
C LEU A 606 48.40 15.85 -21.96
N ASP A 607 48.72 16.84 -22.79
CA ASP A 607 47.88 17.20 -23.93
C ASP A 607 48.04 16.11 -25.03
N LEU A 608 46.97 15.31 -25.18
CA LEU A 608 46.90 14.34 -26.27
C LEU A 608 46.27 15.02 -27.47
N THR A 609 47.01 15.06 -28.56
CA THR A 609 46.56 15.71 -29.81
C THR A 609 46.52 14.68 -30.95
N ARG A 610 45.75 15.00 -31.99
CA ARG A 610 45.64 14.16 -33.21
C ARG A 610 45.29 12.71 -32.92
N ALA A 611 44.52 12.45 -31.84
CA ALA A 611 44.10 11.10 -31.54
C ALA A 611 43.15 10.56 -32.61
N SER A 612 43.51 9.45 -33.22
CA SER A 612 42.71 8.78 -34.23
C SER A 612 42.76 7.28 -33.96
N GLY A 613 41.58 6.64 -33.84
CA GLY A 613 41.51 5.27 -33.48
C GLY A 613 40.25 4.56 -33.94
N ARG A 614 40.27 3.24 -33.81
CA ARG A 614 39.14 2.37 -34.15
C ARG A 614 38.95 1.33 -33.07
N VAL A 615 37.69 1.18 -32.65
CA VAL A 615 37.23 0.11 -31.77
C VAL A 615 36.27 -0.75 -32.56
N ALA A 616 36.57 -2.03 -32.69
CA ALA A 616 35.68 -3.04 -33.26
C ALA A 616 35.01 -3.85 -32.15
N PHE A 617 33.72 -4.06 -32.31
CA PHE A 617 32.89 -4.87 -31.41
C PHE A 617 32.51 -6.17 -32.11
N SER A 618 32.70 -7.30 -31.45
CA SER A 618 32.37 -8.64 -32.00
C SER A 618 31.79 -9.52 -30.89
N GLY A 619 30.46 -9.52 -30.78
CA GLY A 619 29.74 -10.28 -29.76
C GLY A 619 30.02 -9.73 -28.36
N ASP A 620 30.73 -10.49 -27.57
CA ASP A 620 31.07 -10.14 -26.20
C ASP A 620 32.46 -9.49 -26.07
N HIS A 621 33.11 -9.22 -27.19
CA HIS A 621 34.46 -8.66 -27.24
C HIS A 621 34.46 -7.27 -27.88
N ALA A 622 35.26 -6.36 -27.31
CA ALA A 622 35.66 -5.13 -27.96
C ALA A 622 37.18 -5.13 -28.13
N THR A 623 37.60 -4.81 -29.34
CA THR A 623 39.02 -4.72 -29.69
C THR A 623 39.32 -3.26 -30.07
N LEU A 624 40.18 -2.62 -29.32
CA LEU A 624 40.84 -1.38 -29.75
C LEU A 624 41.91 -1.78 -30.76
N GLU A 625 41.55 -1.72 -32.05
CA GLU A 625 42.44 -2.11 -33.13
C GLU A 625 43.69 -1.22 -33.13
N PHE A 626 43.46 0.08 -32.99
CA PHE A 626 44.49 1.08 -32.78
C PHE A 626 43.89 2.36 -32.24
N LEU A 627 44.65 3.08 -31.46
CA LEU A 627 44.47 4.47 -31.15
C LEU A 627 45.83 5.15 -31.28
N ASN A 628 46.03 5.84 -32.36
CA ASN A 628 47.22 6.62 -32.59
C ASN A 628 47.00 8.06 -32.10
N ALA A 629 47.89 8.55 -31.28
CA ALA A 629 47.79 9.89 -30.73
C ALA A 629 49.20 10.50 -30.57
N ALA A 630 49.28 11.79 -30.56
CA ALA A 630 50.55 12.49 -30.32
C ALA A 630 50.55 13.13 -28.93
N ILE A 631 51.63 12.96 -28.21
CA ILE A 631 51.95 13.70 -26.99
C ILE A 631 53.15 14.56 -27.31
N LYS A 632 52.93 15.87 -27.39
CA LYS A 632 53.94 16.79 -27.95
C LYS A 632 54.40 16.28 -29.33
N ASP A 633 55.64 15.88 -29.46
CA ASP A 633 56.24 15.38 -30.71
C ASP A 633 56.37 13.87 -30.78
N VAL A 634 55.81 13.13 -29.82
CA VAL A 634 55.94 11.64 -29.73
C VAL A 634 54.60 11.02 -30.16
N ASP A 635 54.64 10.22 -31.21
CA ASP A 635 53.50 9.43 -31.63
C ASP A 635 53.39 8.12 -30.80
N LEU A 636 52.18 7.92 -30.22
CA LEU A 636 51.85 6.73 -29.46
C LEU A 636 50.80 5.90 -30.19
N SER A 637 50.89 4.61 -30.09
CA SER A 637 49.86 3.67 -30.54
C SER A 637 49.42 2.79 -29.42
N LEU A 638 48.13 2.77 -29.18
CA LEU A 638 47.44 1.95 -28.17
C LEU A 638 46.66 0.86 -28.87
N LYS A 639 46.70 -0.34 -28.35
CA LYS A 639 45.86 -1.48 -28.71
C LYS A 639 45.35 -2.15 -27.48
N GLY A 640 44.12 -2.68 -27.55
CA GLY A 640 43.54 -3.33 -26.37
C GLY A 640 42.36 -4.26 -26.72
N GLU A 641 42.06 -5.11 -25.80
CA GLU A 641 40.98 -6.10 -25.90
C GLU A 641 40.19 -6.12 -24.58
N VAL A 642 38.86 -6.20 -24.71
CA VAL A 642 37.96 -6.32 -23.56
C VAL A 642 36.96 -7.43 -23.86
N ASP A 643 36.86 -8.42 -22.98
CA ASP A 643 35.78 -9.40 -22.98
C ASP A 643 34.71 -8.95 -22.00
N PHE A 644 33.51 -8.62 -22.47
CA PHE A 644 32.41 -8.16 -21.63
C PHE A 644 31.84 -9.26 -20.72
N ARG A 645 32.05 -10.55 -21.06
CA ARG A 645 31.71 -11.66 -20.16
C ARG A 645 32.68 -11.78 -19.01
N ASN A 646 33.92 -11.35 -19.24
CA ASN A 646 34.96 -11.34 -18.24
C ASN A 646 35.63 -9.96 -18.19
N SER A 647 34.88 -8.96 -17.73
CA SER A 647 35.38 -7.59 -17.56
C SER A 647 36.61 -7.46 -16.66
N LYS A 648 36.99 -8.59 -16.01
CA LYS A 648 38.18 -8.70 -15.17
C LYS A 648 39.46 -9.01 -15.94
N ASP A 649 39.35 -9.22 -17.26
CA ASP A 649 40.48 -9.60 -18.09
C ASP A 649 40.62 -8.65 -19.31
N VAL A 650 40.82 -7.40 -19.00
CA VAL A 650 41.07 -6.36 -20.00
C VAL A 650 42.52 -6.24 -20.28
N VAL A 651 42.91 -6.26 -21.55
CA VAL A 651 44.30 -6.09 -21.98
C VAL A 651 44.45 -4.82 -22.82
N VAL A 652 45.26 -3.90 -22.36
CA VAL A 652 45.62 -2.67 -23.07
C VAL A 652 47.12 -2.64 -23.31
N ARG A 653 47.52 -2.49 -24.56
CA ARG A 653 48.94 -2.39 -24.97
C ARG A 653 49.22 -0.99 -25.46
N ILE A 654 50.24 -0.37 -24.89
CA ILE A 654 50.74 0.94 -25.30
C ILE A 654 52.12 0.71 -25.95
N SER A 655 52.29 1.12 -27.19
CA SER A 655 53.55 1.04 -27.91
C SER A 655 53.87 2.35 -28.63
N SER A 656 55.13 2.64 -28.78
CA SER A 656 55.63 3.79 -29.59
C SER A 656 56.59 3.30 -30.65
N ALA A 657 56.44 3.86 -31.86
CA ALA A 657 57.33 3.57 -32.97
C ALA A 657 58.73 4.26 -32.81
N THR A 658 58.75 5.33 -32.04
CA THR A 658 59.99 6.03 -31.68
C THR A 658 60.18 6.00 -30.14
N PRO A 659 61.41 5.97 -29.60
CA PRO A 659 61.59 6.08 -28.18
C PRO A 659 60.81 7.30 -27.64
N ILE A 660 59.96 7.05 -26.69
CA ILE A 660 59.12 8.10 -26.07
C ILE A 660 59.95 9.15 -25.37
N PHE A 661 61.27 8.98 -25.31
CA PHE A 661 62.17 9.81 -24.55
C PHE A 661 63.42 10.16 -25.36
N ASP A 662 63.83 11.41 -25.30
CA ASP A 662 65.07 11.90 -25.80
C ASP A 662 66.21 11.39 -24.88
N THR A 663 67.16 10.65 -25.44
CA THR A 663 68.32 10.06 -24.78
C THR A 663 69.34 11.09 -24.29
N SER A 664 69.13 12.38 -24.58
CA SER A 664 70.01 13.47 -24.17
C SER A 664 69.68 14.05 -22.78
N ALA A 665 68.60 13.65 -22.14
CA ALA A 665 68.25 14.14 -20.80
C ALA A 665 69.00 13.42 -19.70
N ASN A 666 69.59 14.19 -18.76
CA ASN A 666 70.34 13.71 -17.61
C ASN A 666 69.65 12.58 -16.86
N VAL A 667 70.40 11.64 -16.34
CA VAL A 667 69.96 10.46 -15.59
C VAL A 667 69.02 10.79 -14.41
N GLN A 668 68.98 12.02 -13.95
CA GLN A 668 68.04 12.48 -12.92
C GLN A 668 66.61 12.71 -13.42
N ASP A 669 66.37 12.87 -14.73
CA ASP A 669 65.07 13.06 -15.38
C ASP A 669 64.60 11.81 -16.14
N CYS A 670 65.02 10.63 -15.67
CA CYS A 670 64.66 9.37 -16.32
C CYS A 670 63.14 9.02 -16.26
N VAL A 671 62.37 9.87 -15.57
CA VAL A 671 60.95 9.66 -15.34
C VAL A 671 60.16 10.69 -16.12
N ARG A 672 59.47 10.27 -17.16
CA ARG A 672 58.39 11.10 -17.76
C ARG A 672 57.05 10.50 -17.43
N ARG A 673 56.14 11.38 -16.97
CA ARG A 673 54.81 11.07 -16.57
C ARG A 673 53.89 11.16 -17.76
N ILE A 674 53.26 10.02 -18.08
CA ILE A 674 52.17 10.02 -19.07
C ILE A 674 50.89 9.75 -18.31
N GLU A 675 50.00 10.74 -18.27
CA GLU A 675 48.68 10.58 -17.70
C GLU A 675 47.68 10.32 -18.83
N ILE A 676 47.18 9.09 -18.86
CA ILE A 676 46.05 8.72 -19.70
C ILE A 676 44.90 8.48 -18.73
N VAL A 677 43.93 9.38 -18.73
CA VAL A 677 42.80 9.32 -17.79
C VAL A 677 42.07 7.97 -17.89
N PRO A 678 41.93 7.24 -16.81
CA PRO A 678 42.34 7.52 -15.42
C PRO A 678 43.70 6.88 -15.03
N VAL A 679 44.63 6.75 -15.92
CA VAL A 679 45.95 6.14 -15.67
C VAL A 679 47.08 7.16 -15.83
N GLU A 680 47.95 7.19 -14.84
CA GLU A 680 49.21 7.87 -14.89
C GLU A 680 50.36 6.84 -14.98
N VAL A 681 51.16 6.94 -16.01
CA VAL A 681 52.24 6.03 -16.28
C VAL A 681 53.53 6.81 -16.51
N THR A 682 54.57 6.46 -15.80
CA THR A 682 55.92 6.98 -16.01
C THR A 682 56.77 5.94 -16.73
N LEU A 683 57.34 6.29 -17.88
CA LEU A 683 58.05 5.41 -18.76
C LEU A 683 59.55 5.68 -18.79
N ALA A 684 60.37 4.62 -18.81
CA ALA A 684 61.81 4.73 -19.03
C ALA A 684 62.14 4.62 -20.55
N PRO A 685 63.25 5.21 -20.98
CA PRO A 685 63.57 5.29 -22.41
C PRO A 685 63.85 3.96 -23.12
N THR A 686 63.97 2.85 -22.40
CA THR A 686 64.20 1.52 -22.96
C THR A 686 62.93 0.69 -23.18
N ILE A 687 61.77 1.23 -22.80
CA ILE A 687 60.51 0.50 -22.92
C ILE A 687 59.89 0.71 -24.29
N GLU A 688 59.71 -0.41 -25.01
CA GLU A 688 59.08 -0.41 -26.32
C GLU A 688 57.57 -0.65 -26.23
N GLN A 689 57.12 -1.33 -25.20
CA GLN A 689 55.71 -1.70 -25.05
C GLN A 689 55.34 -1.88 -23.56
N LEU A 690 54.20 -1.34 -23.17
CA LEU A 690 53.53 -1.61 -21.93
C LEU A 690 52.25 -2.40 -22.19
N GLU A 691 52.05 -3.45 -21.41
CA GLU A 691 50.83 -4.21 -21.45
C GLU A 691 50.15 -4.15 -20.10
N PHE A 692 48.92 -3.71 -20.05
CA PHE A 692 48.07 -3.67 -18.85
C PHE A 692 47.03 -4.75 -18.98
N GLN A 693 46.98 -5.66 -18.02
CA GLN A 693 45.95 -6.68 -17.93
C GLN A 693 45.24 -6.60 -16.59
N GLY A 694 43.92 -6.48 -16.56
CA GLY A 694 43.19 -6.37 -15.33
C GLY A 694 41.71 -6.25 -15.49
N ASP A 695 41.03 -5.86 -14.40
CA ASP A 695 39.59 -5.67 -14.33
C ASP A 695 39.21 -4.24 -14.77
N LEU A 696 38.34 -4.10 -15.75
CA LEU A 696 37.87 -2.82 -16.28
C LEU A 696 37.26 -1.91 -15.19
N PHE A 697 36.62 -2.51 -14.19
CA PHE A 697 35.95 -1.82 -13.08
C PHE A 697 36.65 -2.02 -11.73
N GLY A 698 37.76 -2.79 -11.72
CA GLY A 698 38.50 -3.15 -10.52
C GLY A 698 39.83 -2.39 -10.37
N SER A 699 40.49 -2.65 -9.27
CA SER A 699 41.80 -2.08 -8.93
C SER A 699 42.95 -3.05 -9.13
N ASN A 700 42.68 -4.26 -9.62
CA ASN A 700 43.68 -5.30 -9.78
C ASN A 700 44.20 -5.36 -11.22
N TRP A 701 45.37 -4.75 -11.45
CA TRP A 701 46.00 -4.73 -12.74
C TRP A 701 47.35 -5.40 -12.70
N LYS A 702 47.69 -6.15 -13.75
CA LYS A 702 49.02 -6.66 -14.00
C LYS A 702 49.64 -5.82 -15.09
N VAL A 703 50.86 -5.49 -14.96
CA VAL A 703 51.60 -4.74 -15.97
C VAL A 703 52.74 -5.59 -16.50
N GLY A 704 52.71 -5.76 -17.78
CA GLY A 704 53.80 -6.38 -18.55
C GLY A 704 54.62 -5.27 -19.22
N LEU A 705 55.93 -5.43 -19.14
CA LEU A 705 56.90 -4.54 -19.75
C LEU A 705 57.65 -5.27 -20.83
N LYS A 706 57.75 -4.66 -22.01
CA LYS A 706 58.67 -5.15 -23.03
C LYS A 706 59.77 -4.10 -23.24
N GLU A 707 60.93 -4.41 -22.68
CA GLU A 707 62.13 -3.68 -22.95
C GLU A 707 62.79 -4.19 -24.22
N LYS A 708 63.67 -3.42 -24.80
CA LYS A 708 64.44 -3.80 -25.99
C LYS A 708 65.24 -5.11 -25.68
N GLY A 709 64.64 -6.27 -26.05
CA GLY A 709 65.21 -7.57 -25.86
C GLY A 709 64.75 -8.37 -24.62
N THR A 710 63.98 -7.85 -23.72
CA THR A 710 63.49 -8.54 -22.50
C THR A 710 62.03 -8.21 -22.21
N ALA A 711 61.28 -9.18 -21.70
CA ALA A 711 59.94 -8.97 -21.19
C ALA A 711 59.90 -9.32 -19.68
N SER A 712 59.37 -8.42 -18.88
CA SER A 712 59.13 -8.66 -17.45
C SER A 712 57.66 -8.35 -17.10
N VAL A 713 57.12 -9.10 -16.16
CA VAL A 713 55.76 -8.96 -15.68
C VAL A 713 55.79 -8.64 -14.18
N ALA A 714 55.16 -7.53 -13.81
CA ALA A 714 54.97 -7.19 -12.40
C ALA A 714 53.48 -7.15 -12.05
N SER A 715 53.09 -7.66 -10.90
CA SER A 715 51.72 -7.68 -10.43
C SER A 715 51.49 -6.53 -9.47
N ILE A 716 50.42 -5.75 -9.72
CA ILE A 716 49.98 -4.61 -8.89
C ILE A 716 48.85 -5.10 -8.01
N GLY A 717 49.04 -5.04 -6.71
CA GLY A 717 47.96 -5.35 -5.76
C GLY A 717 46.98 -4.23 -5.56
N ASN A 718 45.95 -4.46 -4.74
CA ASN A 718 44.73 -3.67 -4.44
C ASN A 718 44.95 -2.28 -3.83
N GLN A 719 45.87 -1.45 -4.27
CA GLN A 719 46.08 -0.12 -3.71
C GLN A 719 45.87 0.97 -4.75
N SER A 720 45.23 2.04 -4.32
CA SER A 720 44.95 3.23 -5.13
C SER A 720 46.25 3.85 -5.65
N ALA A 721 46.24 4.26 -6.91
CA ALA A 721 47.22 5.10 -7.61
C ALA A 721 48.67 4.63 -7.48
N ARG A 722 49.20 4.11 -8.57
CA ARG A 722 50.60 3.67 -8.57
C ARG A 722 51.32 4.16 -9.81
N GLU A 723 52.50 4.63 -9.58
CA GLU A 723 53.35 5.21 -10.60
C GLU A 723 54.43 4.21 -11.00
N PHE A 724 54.66 4.06 -12.29
CA PHE A 724 55.74 3.25 -12.82
C PHE A 724 57.00 4.13 -13.02
N HIS A 725 58.06 3.81 -12.34
CA HIS A 725 59.34 4.45 -12.50
C HIS A 725 60.32 3.46 -13.14
N PHE A 726 60.79 3.79 -14.32
CA PHE A 726 61.78 2.96 -15.02
C PHE A 726 63.00 3.80 -15.29
N CYS A 727 64.15 3.39 -14.75
CA CYS A 727 65.46 3.96 -15.03
C CYS A 727 66.41 2.90 -15.50
N THR A 728 67.25 3.18 -16.51
CA THR A 728 68.26 2.29 -16.99
C THR A 728 69.21 1.89 -15.84
N GLY A 729 69.21 0.59 -15.47
CA GLY A 729 70.09 0.02 -14.45
C GLY A 729 69.51 -0.05 -13.04
N ALA A 730 68.26 0.37 -12.78
CA ALA A 730 67.57 0.22 -11.50
C ALA A 730 66.44 -0.82 -11.61
N ALA A 731 66.15 -1.51 -10.50
CA ALA A 731 64.97 -2.34 -10.41
C ALA A 731 63.71 -1.46 -10.57
N PRO A 732 62.72 -1.87 -11.38
CA PRO A 732 61.53 -1.07 -11.66
C PRO A 732 60.76 -0.82 -10.35
N GLN A 733 60.52 0.41 -10.00
CA GLN A 733 59.53 0.81 -9.00
C GLN A 733 58.24 1.10 -9.73
N LEU A 734 57.18 0.49 -9.26
CA LEU A 734 55.92 0.49 -9.96
C LEU A 734 54.92 1.35 -9.19
N GLU A 735 54.52 2.46 -9.77
CA GLU A 735 53.39 3.28 -9.32
C GLU A 735 52.45 3.52 -10.51
N VAL A 736 51.25 2.95 -10.47
CA VAL A 736 50.28 3.07 -11.55
C VAL A 736 49.01 3.66 -11.00
N PHE A 737 48.50 4.70 -11.64
CA PHE A 737 47.19 5.23 -11.41
C PHE A 737 46.17 4.48 -12.24
N ASN A 738 45.03 4.26 -11.63
CA ASN A 738 44.00 3.34 -12.06
C ASN A 738 43.50 3.55 -13.50
N ILE A 739 43.50 2.50 -14.31
CA ILE A 739 42.74 2.47 -15.57
C ILE A 739 41.34 2.05 -15.23
N GLY A 740 40.40 2.95 -15.18
CA GLY A 740 39.02 2.58 -14.92
C GLY A 740 38.10 3.77 -15.12
N VAL A 741 36.88 3.48 -15.51
CA VAL A 741 35.80 4.46 -15.37
C VAL A 741 35.70 4.79 -13.88
N HIS A 742 35.83 6.06 -13.53
CA HIS A 742 35.64 6.52 -12.15
C HIS A 742 34.43 5.78 -11.54
N PRO A 743 34.56 5.08 -10.40
CA PRO A 743 33.41 4.62 -9.70
C PRO A 743 32.56 5.86 -9.42
N ARG A 744 31.27 5.79 -9.75
CA ARG A 744 30.31 6.85 -9.35
C ARG A 744 30.62 7.18 -7.89
N PRO A 745 30.77 8.47 -7.52
CA PRO A 745 30.96 8.80 -6.12
C PRO A 745 29.81 8.12 -5.36
N GLN A 746 30.17 7.17 -4.50
CA GLN A 746 29.23 6.64 -3.54
C GLN A 746 28.74 7.85 -2.76
N THR A 747 27.49 8.21 -2.98
CA THR A 747 26.82 9.16 -2.11
C THR A 747 26.89 8.56 -0.72
N SER A 748 27.80 9.09 0.09
CA SER A 748 27.91 8.74 1.50
C SER A 748 26.51 8.85 2.08
N PRO A 749 26.01 7.81 2.79
CA PRO A 749 24.74 7.94 3.49
C PRO A 749 24.90 9.13 4.44
N SER A 750 24.09 10.14 4.24
CA SER A 750 24.02 11.29 5.12
C SER A 750 23.85 10.76 6.54
N ARG A 751 24.86 10.98 7.37
CA ARG A 751 24.77 10.80 8.82
C ARG A 751 23.54 11.56 9.29
N ALA A 752 22.48 10.85 9.57
CA ALA A 752 21.32 11.36 10.28
C ALA A 752 21.86 11.93 11.61
N ARG A 753 21.93 13.24 11.71
CA ARG A 753 22.13 13.95 12.96
C ARG A 753 20.96 13.60 13.87
N LYS A 754 21.21 12.75 14.86
CA LYS A 754 20.39 12.61 16.05
C LYS A 754 20.36 13.99 16.73
N HIS A 755 19.30 14.74 16.51
CA HIS A 755 18.96 15.84 17.40
C HIS A 755 18.30 15.22 18.65
N GLU A 756 19.11 15.04 19.68
CA GLU A 756 18.66 14.97 21.06
C GLU A 756 17.98 16.31 21.39
N ARG A 757 16.68 16.31 21.50
CA ARG A 757 15.95 17.35 22.20
C ARG A 757 15.72 16.90 23.64
N ARG A 758 16.54 17.41 24.53
CA ARG A 758 16.15 17.64 25.93
C ARG A 758 15.10 18.75 25.93
N ARG A 759 13.93 18.46 26.33
CA ARG A 759 12.97 19.11 27.27
C ARG A 759 11.58 18.58 27.01
#